data_948850e9ece50bb163e27a649497b09d
#
_entry.id   948850e9ece50bb163e27a649497b09d
#
_cell.length_a   1.000
_cell.length_b   1.000
_cell.length_c   1.000
_cell.angle_alpha   90.00
_cell.angle_beta   90.00
_cell.angle_gamma   90.00
#
_symmetry.space_group_name_H-M   'P 1'
#
loop_
_entity.id
_entity.type
_entity.pdbx_description
1 polymer ?
#
loop_
_entity_poly.entity_id
_entity_poly.type
_entity_poly.pdbx_seq_one_letter_code
_entity_poly.pdbx_strand_id
1 'polypeptide(L)'
;MTLSKNGLVLCAIFFPICVFSQNTNEPDKKSDKELEEVVVSTRRKDSNVTGTIMGVEKLSIREIQLMPAFMGEVDILKAIQLLPGVQTTSEGSSGFSVRGGSPDQNLIVLDNTTVYNPSHQMGFFSAFNNDVIKGIELYKGHFPFRHGGRLASLLEVNTRTDAPDSINGTGGIGLISSRLMIEGPLGKKTTWMVAARRTYADLFLIFASEPELRDATLYFYDLNGKLTHRLSDKDVLEFNIYNGLDKMGMAMGKFDYGNTASSLTWNRVLSDKLFGKFSVHFTDYQYGLAANMNEIDASWQSRITDWMLRADFHQPISPLWDISYGISSTYHTFRPGEVSVSGMSDSTSFINMPRKEALEYGAYVSNEQKLTDKWTLSYGIRLSAFQNIGSVKHLYTALEPGASAVYKLTNTSSLKAGYSHNTQYMQLANNSASGSPLDVWFTASPKIKPQQVDLFSIGYFHNFDDNNYELSVETYYKNLSNVVDFKEHSDLLLNPDLEGEVRTGTGRAYGIELMARKNDGRLTGFLNYTWSHSERTIAEVNHGKTYLAPFDKPHAVNIVATYNFSKKINLSAIWVFATGTPTTYPTGRFAVGDEYFPIYSGRNEYRKPNYHRLDVSLNYISEPHKYWKGEWNFSLYNAYNQHNPWTINYSQDKITGIPYAEMMYLFGIVPSITYNFKF
;
A
#
# COMPACT_ATOMS: atom_id res chain seq x y z
N MET A 1 -9.23 -39.95 36.44
CA MET A 1 -7.98 -40.57 36.83
C MET A 1 -6.87 -40.00 35.98
N THR A 2 -5.97 -39.25 36.64
CA THR A 2 -4.68 -38.71 36.25
C THR A 2 -4.55 -37.75 35.06
N LEU A 3 -4.53 -36.49 35.43
CA LEU A 3 -3.97 -35.35 34.72
C LEU A 3 -2.43 -35.49 34.51
N SER A 4 -1.98 -35.14 33.31
CA SER A 4 -0.57 -34.84 33.07
C SER A 4 -0.44 -33.37 32.66
N LYS A 5 0.11 -32.56 33.53
CA LYS A 5 0.57 -31.19 33.34
C LYS A 5 1.88 -31.23 32.56
N ASN A 6 1.96 -30.62 31.39
CA ASN A 6 3.23 -30.22 30.81
C ASN A 6 3.26 -28.71 30.68
N GLY A 7 4.03 -28.09 31.57
CA GLY A 7 4.31 -26.69 31.58
C GLY A 7 5.22 -26.29 30.42
N LEU A 8 4.83 -25.24 29.71
CA LEU A 8 5.66 -24.57 28.73
C LEU A 8 6.69 -23.70 29.48
N VAL A 9 7.94 -24.11 29.44
CA VAL A 9 9.07 -23.33 29.90
C VAL A 9 9.42 -22.31 28.83
N LEU A 10 9.25 -21.04 29.17
CA LEU A 10 9.76 -19.92 28.37
C LEU A 10 11.27 -19.87 28.52
N CYS A 11 12.03 -20.41 27.58
CA CYS A 11 13.47 -20.20 27.49
C CYS A 11 13.76 -18.79 26.98
N ALA A 12 14.01 -17.88 27.94
CA ALA A 12 14.72 -16.64 27.68
C ALA A 12 16.20 -16.99 27.46
N ILE A 13 16.67 -16.95 26.23
CA ILE A 13 18.08 -17.11 25.89
C ILE A 13 18.77 -15.78 26.19
N PHE A 14 19.36 -15.69 27.40
CA PHE A 14 20.36 -14.70 27.72
C PHE A 14 21.70 -15.18 27.16
N PHE A 15 22.23 -14.53 26.14
CA PHE A 15 23.62 -14.65 25.75
C PHE A 15 24.46 -13.71 26.65
N PRO A 16 25.47 -14.20 27.36
CA PRO A 16 26.39 -13.32 28.05
C PRO A 16 27.37 -12.73 27.02
N ILE A 17 27.31 -11.42 26.83
CA ILE A 17 28.34 -10.69 26.10
C ILE A 17 29.56 -10.59 27.00
N CYS A 18 30.62 -11.35 26.68
CA CYS A 18 31.93 -11.16 27.26
C CYS A 18 32.53 -9.83 26.80
N VAL A 19 32.59 -8.87 27.70
CA VAL A 19 33.31 -7.62 27.51
C VAL A 19 34.80 -7.88 27.68
N PHE A 20 35.56 -7.86 26.59
CA PHE A 20 37.01 -7.71 26.66
C PHE A 20 37.34 -6.22 26.83
N SER A 21 37.77 -5.87 28.05
CA SER A 21 38.37 -4.58 28.35
C SER A 21 39.81 -4.56 27.80
N GLN A 22 40.07 -3.67 26.84
CA GLN A 22 41.42 -3.21 26.54
C GLN A 22 41.53 -1.73 26.89
N ASN A 23 42.36 -1.48 27.93
CA ASN A 23 42.89 -0.17 28.24
C ASN A 23 43.76 0.32 27.10
N THR A 24 43.46 1.48 26.54
CA THR A 24 44.43 2.34 25.86
C THR A 24 44.15 3.81 26.16
N ASN A 25 45.18 4.47 26.53
CA ASN A 25 45.44 5.85 26.90
C ASN A 25 44.63 6.92 26.15
N GLU A 26 44.15 7.89 26.90
CA GLU A 26 43.66 9.18 26.37
C GLU A 26 44.72 9.89 25.53
N PRO A 27 44.28 10.54 24.46
CA PRO A 27 44.74 11.92 24.21
C PRO A 27 43.61 12.89 23.88
N ASP A 28 43.76 14.05 24.45
CA ASP A 28 43.28 15.37 24.03
C ASP A 28 41.80 15.59 23.68
N LYS A 29 41.17 16.37 24.54
CA LYS A 29 39.98 17.17 24.34
C LYS A 29 40.09 17.98 23.03
N LYS A 30 39.46 17.49 21.96
CA LYS A 30 38.94 18.31 20.87
C LYS A 30 37.49 18.63 21.15
N SER A 31 37.15 19.90 21.12
CA SER A 31 35.82 20.44 21.28
C SER A 31 34.83 19.67 20.40
N ASP A 32 33.87 19.01 21.02
CA ASP A 32 32.69 18.49 20.35
C ASP A 32 31.91 19.65 19.72
N LYS A 33 32.21 19.92 18.46
CA LYS A 33 31.20 20.51 17.58
C LYS A 33 30.17 19.42 17.42
N GLU A 34 29.02 19.54 18.09
CA GLU A 34 27.81 18.82 17.72
C GLU A 34 27.64 18.97 16.21
N LEU A 35 27.89 17.89 15.47
CA LEU A 35 27.48 17.80 14.08
C LEU A 35 25.97 17.86 14.13
N GLU A 36 25.40 18.99 13.73
CA GLU A 36 23.98 19.06 13.38
C GLU A 36 23.74 17.90 12.41
N GLU A 37 22.84 17.00 12.78
CA GLU A 37 22.41 15.89 11.94
C GLU A 37 21.90 16.51 10.62
N VAL A 38 22.74 16.49 9.60
CA VAL A 38 22.35 16.95 8.26
C VAL A 38 21.32 15.92 7.79
N VAL A 39 20.06 16.26 7.98
CA VAL A 39 18.95 15.52 7.43
C VAL A 39 19.05 15.60 5.92
N VAL A 40 19.64 14.58 5.31
CA VAL A 40 19.60 14.42 3.86
C VAL A 40 18.15 14.18 3.49
N SER A 41 17.42 15.26 3.21
CA SER A 41 16.11 15.19 2.61
C SER A 41 16.27 14.49 1.26
N THR A 42 15.72 13.31 1.11
CA THR A 42 15.69 12.55 -0.15
C THR A 42 14.89 13.28 -1.23
N ARG A 43 14.12 14.30 -0.87
CA ARG A 43 13.36 15.16 -1.76
C ARG A 43 14.10 16.48 -2.01
N ARG A 44 14.44 16.75 -3.28
CA ARG A 44 14.85 18.11 -3.65
C ARG A 44 13.68 19.06 -3.40
N LYS A 45 13.92 20.18 -2.71
CA LYS A 45 12.88 21.16 -2.35
C LYS A 45 12.14 21.76 -3.55
N ASP A 46 12.72 21.72 -4.75
CA ASP A 46 12.14 22.21 -6.00
C ASP A 46 11.60 21.11 -6.91
N SER A 47 11.55 19.85 -6.45
CA SER A 47 11.19 18.70 -7.29
C SER A 47 9.76 18.75 -7.83
N ASN A 48 8.84 19.40 -7.12
CA ASN A 48 7.47 19.63 -7.56
C ASN A 48 7.41 20.60 -8.75
N VAL A 49 8.34 21.57 -8.87
CA VAL A 49 8.45 22.50 -9.99
C VAL A 49 9.26 21.94 -11.14
N THR A 50 10.38 21.26 -10.84
CA THR A 50 11.39 20.86 -11.84
C THR A 50 11.18 19.45 -12.39
N GLY A 51 10.55 18.55 -11.63
CA GLY A 51 10.32 17.14 -12.05
C GLY A 51 9.41 17.04 -13.27
N THR A 52 9.73 16.16 -14.19
CA THR A 52 9.06 16.03 -15.49
C THR A 52 7.79 15.17 -15.43
N ILE A 53 7.72 14.20 -14.52
CA ILE A 53 6.57 13.31 -14.40
C ILE A 53 5.46 14.02 -13.60
N MET A 54 4.24 13.97 -14.13
CA MET A 54 3.04 14.52 -13.48
C MET A 54 2.53 13.63 -12.35
N GLY A 55 1.94 14.26 -11.32
CA GLY A 55 1.26 13.52 -10.26
C GLY A 55 2.19 12.65 -9.41
N VAL A 56 3.43 13.09 -9.16
CA VAL A 56 4.39 12.39 -8.30
C VAL A 56 4.42 13.03 -6.93
N GLU A 57 4.11 12.22 -5.91
CA GLU A 57 4.20 12.62 -4.51
C GLU A 57 5.30 11.83 -3.82
N LYS A 58 6.16 12.53 -3.09
CA LYS A 58 7.25 11.93 -2.31
C LYS A 58 7.07 12.29 -0.84
N LEU A 59 7.07 11.29 0.02
CA LEU A 59 7.08 11.45 1.46
C LEU A 59 8.35 10.83 2.03
N SER A 60 9.05 11.60 2.86
CA SER A 60 10.16 11.07 3.64
C SER A 60 9.64 10.29 4.85
N ILE A 61 10.42 9.31 5.30
CA ILE A 61 10.06 8.55 6.50
C ILE A 61 9.94 9.45 7.74
N ARG A 62 10.72 10.53 7.81
CA ARG A 62 10.65 11.49 8.92
C ARG A 62 9.31 12.23 8.97
N GLU A 63 8.79 12.68 7.80
CA GLU A 63 7.46 13.31 7.75
C GLU A 63 6.39 12.34 8.23
N ILE A 64 6.49 11.07 7.81
CA ILE A 64 5.56 10.01 8.19
C ILE A 64 5.65 9.73 9.71
N GLN A 65 6.85 9.61 10.27
CA GLN A 65 7.06 9.33 11.70
C GLN A 65 6.53 10.43 12.64
N LEU A 66 6.39 11.66 12.16
CA LEU A 66 5.80 12.76 12.92
C LEU A 66 4.26 12.74 12.93
N MET A 67 3.62 11.95 12.06
CA MET A 67 2.17 11.85 12.01
C MET A 67 1.61 11.08 13.23
N PRO A 68 0.38 11.39 13.68
CA PRO A 68 -0.30 10.62 14.70
C PRO A 68 -0.33 9.14 14.39
N ALA A 69 0.08 8.33 15.38
CA ALA A 69 0.08 6.89 15.29
C ALA A 69 -1.34 6.32 15.50
N PHE A 70 -1.70 5.32 14.72
CA PHE A 70 -2.88 4.51 14.97
C PHE A 70 -2.51 3.29 15.80
N MET A 71 -3.11 3.16 16.98
CA MET A 71 -2.80 2.08 17.94
C MET A 71 -1.28 1.93 18.25
N GLY A 72 -0.53 3.04 18.21
CA GLY A 72 0.90 3.05 18.48
C GLY A 72 1.81 2.78 17.28
N GLU A 73 1.25 2.51 16.11
CA GLU A 73 1.98 2.34 14.85
C GLU A 73 1.74 3.52 13.90
N VAL A 74 2.82 4.09 13.41
CA VAL A 74 2.77 5.03 12.29
C VAL A 74 2.72 4.22 11.00
N ASP A 75 1.80 4.55 10.10
CA ASP A 75 1.47 3.71 8.94
C ASP A 75 1.70 4.43 7.62
N ILE A 76 2.53 3.83 6.76
CA ILE A 76 2.89 4.38 5.45
C ILE A 76 1.68 4.47 4.52
N LEU A 77 0.83 3.44 4.48
CA LEU A 77 -0.33 3.44 3.59
C LEU A 77 -1.37 4.46 4.05
N LYS A 78 -1.53 4.65 5.37
CA LYS A 78 -2.39 5.71 5.91
C LYS A 78 -1.82 7.10 5.62
N ALA A 79 -0.50 7.26 5.62
CA ALA A 79 0.14 8.53 5.25
C ALA A 79 -0.12 8.90 3.79
N ILE A 80 -0.04 7.95 2.84
CA ILE A 80 -0.35 8.24 1.44
C ILE A 80 -1.83 8.52 1.19
N GLN A 81 -2.74 7.98 2.00
CA GLN A 81 -4.18 8.30 1.92
C GLN A 81 -4.50 9.76 2.24
N LEU A 82 -3.55 10.50 2.83
CA LEU A 82 -3.67 11.94 3.10
C LEU A 82 -3.24 12.80 1.91
N LEU A 83 -2.70 12.23 0.84
CA LEU A 83 -2.21 12.95 -0.33
C LEU A 83 -3.35 13.35 -1.29
N PRO A 84 -3.20 14.42 -2.09
CA PRO A 84 -4.23 14.84 -3.03
C PRO A 84 -4.49 13.75 -4.10
N GLY A 85 -5.75 13.52 -4.41
CA GLY A 85 -6.18 12.50 -5.38
C GLY A 85 -6.15 11.07 -4.86
N VAL A 86 -5.77 10.86 -3.59
CA VAL A 86 -5.78 9.56 -2.91
C VAL A 86 -6.93 9.50 -1.91
N GLN A 87 -7.68 8.43 -1.93
CA GLN A 87 -8.84 8.25 -1.06
C GLN A 87 -8.80 6.87 -0.40
N THR A 88 -9.10 6.82 0.90
CA THR A 88 -9.28 5.55 1.60
C THR A 88 -10.53 4.83 1.09
N THR A 89 -10.50 3.51 1.04
CA THR A 89 -11.66 2.70 0.61
C THR A 89 -12.72 2.60 1.71
N SER A 90 -12.32 2.41 2.96
CA SER A 90 -13.21 2.38 4.14
C SER A 90 -12.46 2.76 5.41
N GLU A 91 -13.17 2.97 6.53
CA GLU A 91 -12.55 3.20 7.82
C GLU A 91 -11.66 2.03 8.22
N GLY A 92 -10.47 2.34 8.75
CA GLY A 92 -9.48 1.33 9.17
C GLY A 92 -8.75 0.63 8.02
N SER A 93 -9.19 0.76 6.76
CA SER A 93 -8.55 0.08 5.62
C SER A 93 -7.25 0.76 5.20
N SER A 94 -6.22 -0.04 4.91
CA SER A 94 -5.01 0.37 4.19
C SER A 94 -5.22 0.42 2.66
N GLY A 95 -6.36 -0.08 2.17
CA GLY A 95 -6.74 0.03 0.77
C GLY A 95 -6.96 1.48 0.35
N PHE A 96 -6.53 1.83 -0.85
CA PHE A 96 -6.67 3.18 -1.38
C PHE A 96 -7.04 3.19 -2.85
N SER A 97 -7.78 4.23 -3.22
CA SER A 97 -8.18 4.57 -4.59
C SER A 97 -7.40 5.80 -5.02
N VAL A 98 -6.85 5.80 -6.23
CA VAL A 98 -6.14 6.94 -6.80
C VAL A 98 -6.85 7.43 -8.03
N ARG A 99 -7.32 8.70 -7.99
CA ARG A 99 -8.01 9.33 -9.12
C ARG A 99 -9.14 8.45 -9.66
N GLY A 100 -9.99 7.93 -8.75
CA GLY A 100 -11.15 7.09 -9.09
C GLY A 100 -10.84 5.66 -9.51
N GLY A 101 -9.59 5.22 -9.44
CA GLY A 101 -9.21 3.82 -9.71
C GLY A 101 -9.57 2.89 -8.55
N SER A 102 -9.76 1.60 -8.83
CA SER A 102 -9.97 0.57 -7.82
C SER A 102 -8.65 0.14 -7.16
N PRO A 103 -8.68 -0.48 -5.97
CA PRO A 103 -7.46 -0.90 -5.25
C PRO A 103 -6.54 -1.81 -6.05
N ASP A 104 -7.06 -2.72 -6.85
CA ASP A 104 -6.31 -3.62 -7.73
C ASP A 104 -5.60 -2.92 -8.89
N GLN A 105 -5.97 -1.68 -9.18
CA GLN A 105 -5.36 -0.86 -10.20
C GLN A 105 -4.11 -0.10 -9.70
N ASN A 106 -3.72 -0.30 -8.45
CA ASN A 106 -2.50 0.24 -7.88
C ASN A 106 -1.39 -0.82 -7.91
N LEU A 107 -0.23 -0.48 -8.48
CA LEU A 107 0.98 -1.30 -8.37
C LEU A 107 1.73 -0.89 -7.11
N ILE A 108 1.96 -1.84 -6.22
CA ILE A 108 2.72 -1.62 -4.99
C ILE A 108 3.97 -2.48 -5.05
N VAL A 109 5.13 -1.85 -4.94
CA VAL A 109 6.41 -2.54 -5.00
C VAL A 109 7.29 -2.19 -3.81
N LEU A 110 7.92 -3.20 -3.23
CA LEU A 110 8.98 -3.08 -2.23
C LEU A 110 10.31 -3.45 -2.89
N ASP A 111 11.23 -2.48 -3.00
CA ASP A 111 12.49 -2.63 -3.75
C ASP A 111 12.29 -3.26 -5.15
N ASN A 112 11.30 -2.73 -5.89
CA ASN A 112 10.84 -3.20 -7.22
C ASN A 112 10.17 -4.59 -7.27
N THR A 113 9.95 -5.25 -6.14
CA THR A 113 9.23 -6.53 -6.06
C THR A 113 7.76 -6.27 -5.73
N THR A 114 6.84 -6.85 -6.50
CA THR A 114 5.40 -6.68 -6.31
C THR A 114 4.94 -7.23 -4.96
N VAL A 115 4.08 -6.48 -4.26
CA VAL A 115 3.38 -6.92 -3.05
C VAL A 115 1.88 -6.89 -3.32
N TYR A 116 1.22 -8.05 -3.33
CA TYR A 116 -0.19 -8.16 -3.72
C TYR A 116 -1.17 -7.64 -2.68
N ASN A 117 -0.97 -7.97 -1.42
CA ASN A 117 -1.74 -7.43 -0.31
C ASN A 117 -0.76 -6.70 0.64
N PRO A 118 -0.69 -5.37 0.59
CA PRO A 118 0.29 -4.62 1.37
C PRO A 118 -0.17 -4.34 2.80
N SER A 119 -1.08 -5.14 3.36
CA SER A 119 -1.70 -4.86 4.65
C SER A 119 -1.77 -6.07 5.57
N HIS A 120 -1.84 -5.79 6.88
CA HIS A 120 -2.08 -6.71 7.96
C HIS A 120 -3.43 -6.47 8.63
N GLN A 121 -3.94 -7.49 9.33
CA GLN A 121 -5.19 -7.47 10.08
C GLN A 121 -6.35 -6.86 9.26
N MET A 122 -6.57 -7.41 8.06
CA MET A 122 -7.63 -7.00 7.12
C MET A 122 -7.59 -5.52 6.73
N GLY A 123 -6.40 -4.90 6.74
CA GLY A 123 -6.20 -3.51 6.32
C GLY A 123 -5.90 -2.53 7.43
N PHE A 124 -5.91 -2.92 8.70
CA PHE A 124 -5.63 -1.98 9.79
C PHE A 124 -4.20 -1.48 9.84
N PHE A 125 -3.24 -2.28 9.39
CA PHE A 125 -1.82 -1.91 9.37
C PHE A 125 -1.21 -2.19 8.00
N SER A 126 -0.23 -1.37 7.60
CA SER A 126 0.55 -1.67 6.40
C SER A 126 1.57 -2.79 6.66
N ALA A 127 1.91 -3.51 5.61
CA ALA A 127 2.96 -4.52 5.59
C ALA A 127 4.39 -3.91 5.70
N PHE A 128 4.51 -2.59 5.72
CA PHE A 128 5.80 -1.90 5.66
C PHE A 128 6.24 -1.44 7.05
N ASN A 129 7.38 -1.95 7.50
CA ASN A 129 8.00 -1.51 8.76
C ASN A 129 8.74 -0.18 8.54
N ASN A 130 8.32 0.87 9.23
CA ASN A 130 8.86 2.23 9.09
C ASN A 130 10.36 2.34 9.37
N ASP A 131 10.93 1.47 10.24
CA ASP A 131 12.34 1.53 10.58
C ASP A 131 13.23 1.08 9.42
N VAL A 132 12.68 0.26 8.50
CA VAL A 132 13.38 -0.31 7.33
C VAL A 132 13.31 0.62 6.12
N ILE A 133 12.26 1.46 6.03
CA ILE A 133 11.98 2.25 4.84
C ILE A 133 12.81 3.53 4.81
N LYS A 134 13.31 3.90 3.64
CA LYS A 134 14.00 5.17 3.35
C LYS A 134 13.01 6.25 2.94
N GLY A 135 12.04 5.91 2.12
CA GLY A 135 11.04 6.83 1.60
C GLY A 135 10.09 6.14 0.64
N ILE A 136 9.04 6.86 0.29
CA ILE A 136 8.01 6.39 -0.62
C ILE A 136 7.79 7.38 -1.75
N GLU A 137 7.49 6.86 -2.93
CA GLU A 137 7.11 7.64 -4.10
C GLU A 137 5.80 7.10 -4.66
N LEU A 138 4.79 7.96 -4.74
CA LEU A 138 3.50 7.64 -5.33
C LEU A 138 3.37 8.35 -6.67
N TYR A 139 3.17 7.58 -7.74
CA TYR A 139 2.89 8.06 -9.09
C TYR A 139 1.40 7.90 -9.37
N LYS A 140 0.69 9.00 -9.62
CA LYS A 140 -0.78 9.02 -9.82
C LYS A 140 -1.16 8.84 -11.30
N GLY A 141 -0.72 7.71 -11.91
CA GLY A 141 -1.09 7.29 -13.25
C GLY A 141 -0.07 7.53 -14.37
N HIS A 142 0.85 8.47 -14.21
CA HIS A 142 1.99 8.62 -15.12
C HIS A 142 3.18 7.85 -14.55
N PHE A 143 3.37 6.61 -14.98
CA PHE A 143 4.41 5.74 -14.44
C PHE A 143 5.74 5.93 -15.16
N PRO A 144 6.89 5.71 -14.49
CA PRO A 144 8.13 5.42 -15.19
C PRO A 144 7.94 4.19 -16.11
N PHE A 145 8.36 4.29 -17.37
CA PHE A 145 8.09 3.25 -18.39
C PHE A 145 8.65 1.86 -18.07
N ARG A 146 9.55 1.78 -17.09
CA ARG A 146 10.00 0.50 -16.54
C ARG A 146 8.89 -0.29 -15.85
N HIS A 147 7.82 0.36 -15.40
CA HIS A 147 6.66 -0.25 -14.74
C HIS A 147 5.44 -0.24 -15.65
N GLY A 148 4.55 -1.21 -15.49
CA GLY A 148 3.29 -1.33 -16.21
C GLY A 148 2.36 -2.32 -15.50
N GLY A 149 1.29 -2.73 -16.16
CA GLY A 149 0.38 -3.75 -15.68
C GLY A 149 -0.66 -3.26 -14.66
N ARG A 150 -0.75 -1.93 -14.43
CA ARG A 150 -1.78 -1.30 -13.58
C ARG A 150 -2.25 0.02 -14.17
N LEU A 151 -3.44 0.51 -13.72
CA LEU A 151 -4.11 1.66 -14.34
C LEU A 151 -4.10 2.92 -13.49
N ALA A 152 -4.10 2.80 -12.15
CA ALA A 152 -4.39 3.94 -11.27
C ALA A 152 -3.14 4.58 -10.70
N SER A 153 -2.27 3.81 -10.07
CA SER A 153 -1.05 4.33 -9.45
C SER A 153 0.08 3.30 -9.36
N LEU A 154 1.28 3.82 -9.13
CA LEU A 154 2.44 3.04 -8.69
C LEU A 154 2.91 3.61 -7.35
N LEU A 155 3.01 2.77 -6.34
CA LEU A 155 3.64 3.06 -5.06
C LEU A 155 4.98 2.34 -4.99
N GLU A 156 6.07 3.09 -5.08
CA GLU A 156 7.42 2.58 -4.84
C GLU A 156 7.79 2.80 -3.38
N VAL A 157 8.02 1.70 -2.67
CA VAL A 157 8.53 1.66 -1.30
C VAL A 157 9.96 1.17 -1.35
N ASN A 158 10.90 2.00 -0.93
CA ASN A 158 12.32 1.68 -1.01
C ASN A 158 12.88 1.51 0.40
N THR A 159 13.60 0.40 0.62
CA THR A 159 14.30 0.16 1.89
C THR A 159 15.60 0.96 1.96
N ARG A 160 16.08 1.16 3.19
CA ARG A 160 17.34 1.86 3.45
C ARG A 160 18.50 1.17 2.74
N THR A 161 19.39 1.99 2.20
CA THR A 161 20.62 1.56 1.50
C THR A 161 21.87 2.14 2.16
N ASP A 162 21.70 2.73 3.36
CA ASP A 162 22.79 3.36 4.06
C ASP A 162 23.84 2.31 4.41
N ALA A 163 25.11 2.70 4.35
CA ALA A 163 26.24 1.85 4.72
C ALA A 163 26.78 2.37 6.05
N PRO A 164 26.24 1.94 7.19
CA PRO A 164 26.69 2.44 8.48
C PRO A 164 28.11 1.96 8.76
N ASP A 165 28.94 2.82 9.38
CA ASP A 165 30.30 2.49 9.79
C ASP A 165 30.33 1.61 11.06
N SER A 166 29.21 1.52 11.76
CA SER A 166 29.04 0.76 13.01
C SER A 166 27.68 0.05 13.02
N ILE A 167 27.52 -0.86 13.98
CA ILE A 167 26.21 -1.48 14.24
C ILE A 167 25.31 -0.44 14.87
N ASN A 168 24.16 -0.23 14.25
CA ASN A 168 23.11 0.67 14.69
C ASN A 168 21.81 -0.11 14.87
N GLY A 169 20.97 0.34 15.78
CA GLY A 169 19.64 -0.25 15.95
C GLY A 169 18.57 0.81 16.18
N THR A 170 17.38 0.50 15.70
CA THR A 170 16.17 1.31 15.90
C THR A 170 15.03 0.39 16.25
N GLY A 171 14.20 0.78 17.20
CA GLY A 171 13.03 -0.01 17.56
C GLY A 171 11.95 0.78 18.25
N GLY A 172 10.84 0.12 18.51
CA GLY A 172 9.71 0.69 19.23
C GLY A 172 8.94 -0.38 20.01
N ILE A 173 8.43 0.01 21.15
CA ILE A 173 7.54 -0.80 21.98
C ILE A 173 6.27 0.00 22.20
N GLY A 174 5.17 -0.46 21.65
CA GLY A 174 3.84 0.12 21.76
C GLY A 174 2.90 -0.76 22.58
N LEU A 175 1.64 -0.34 22.71
CA LEU A 175 0.62 -1.12 23.43
C LEU A 175 0.33 -2.46 22.76
N ILE A 176 0.29 -2.51 21.42
CA ILE A 176 -0.16 -3.69 20.68
C ILE A 176 0.92 -4.31 19.80
N SER A 177 2.05 -3.65 19.61
CA SER A 177 3.13 -4.10 18.73
C SER A 177 4.49 -3.71 19.25
N SER A 178 5.49 -4.48 18.83
CA SER A 178 6.91 -4.16 19.01
C SER A 178 7.67 -4.40 17.71
N ARG A 179 8.68 -3.58 17.48
CA ARG A 179 9.56 -3.68 16.32
C ARG A 179 11.00 -3.42 16.70
N LEU A 180 11.90 -4.04 15.95
CA LEU A 180 13.35 -3.85 16.10
C LEU A 180 14.01 -4.01 14.73
N MET A 181 14.88 -3.09 14.38
CA MET A 181 15.77 -3.14 13.24
C MET A 181 17.20 -2.99 13.70
N ILE A 182 18.10 -3.79 13.16
CA ILE A 182 19.55 -3.73 13.39
C ILE A 182 20.23 -3.76 12.03
N GLU A 183 21.19 -2.88 11.84
CA GLU A 183 21.99 -2.78 10.63
C GLU A 183 23.46 -2.56 10.97
N GLY A 184 24.35 -2.95 10.07
CA GLY A 184 25.77 -2.76 10.30
C GLY A 184 26.66 -3.24 9.17
N PRO A 185 27.98 -2.99 9.26
CA PRO A 185 28.95 -3.51 8.30
C PRO A 185 29.28 -4.97 8.61
N LEU A 186 29.50 -5.75 7.54
CA LEU A 186 30.15 -7.06 7.57
C LEU A 186 31.46 -6.95 6.80
N GLY A 187 32.48 -6.41 7.44
CA GLY A 187 33.74 -6.02 6.81
C GLY A 187 33.61 -4.73 5.97
N LYS A 188 34.55 -4.51 5.03
CA LYS A 188 34.65 -3.24 4.29
C LYS A 188 33.73 -3.12 3.06
N LYS A 189 33.19 -4.23 2.58
CA LYS A 189 32.48 -4.29 1.31
C LYS A 189 31.02 -4.73 1.44
N THR A 190 30.60 -5.15 2.63
CA THR A 190 29.27 -5.72 2.84
C THR A 190 28.57 -5.01 3.97
N THR A 191 27.32 -4.67 3.76
CA THR A 191 26.41 -4.18 4.80
C THR A 191 25.20 -5.09 4.89
N TRP A 192 24.63 -5.20 6.07
CA TRP A 192 23.44 -6.00 6.32
C TRP A 192 22.44 -5.22 7.15
N MET A 193 21.19 -5.56 6.99
CA MET A 193 20.07 -5.09 7.80
C MET A 193 19.11 -6.25 8.04
N VAL A 194 18.64 -6.37 9.29
CA VAL A 194 17.58 -7.29 9.68
C VAL A 194 16.58 -6.55 10.54
N ALA A 195 15.31 -6.73 10.27
CA ALA A 195 14.25 -6.16 11.09
C ALA A 195 13.13 -7.16 11.31
N ALA A 196 12.50 -7.05 12.48
CA ALA A 196 11.33 -7.80 12.87
C ALA A 196 10.28 -6.87 13.49
N ARG A 197 9.02 -7.13 13.21
CA ARG A 197 7.87 -6.51 13.87
C ARG A 197 6.85 -7.60 14.19
N ARG A 198 6.21 -7.49 15.35
CA ARG A 198 5.11 -8.37 15.73
C ARG A 198 4.06 -7.61 16.53
N THR A 199 2.78 -7.90 16.27
CA THR A 199 1.68 -7.51 17.15
C THR A 199 1.40 -8.60 18.17
N TYR A 200 0.85 -8.19 19.30
CA TYR A 200 0.44 -9.06 20.40
C TYR A 200 -0.96 -8.65 20.93
N ALA A 201 -1.85 -8.27 20.01
CA ALA A 201 -3.23 -7.93 20.34
C ALA A 201 -3.97 -9.08 21.02
N ASP A 202 -3.64 -10.33 20.68
CA ASP A 202 -4.11 -11.56 21.31
C ASP A 202 -3.83 -11.64 22.82
N LEU A 203 -2.75 -11.02 23.32
CA LEU A 203 -2.46 -10.99 24.75
C LEU A 203 -3.50 -10.17 25.55
N PHE A 204 -4.14 -9.18 24.93
CA PHE A 204 -5.21 -8.41 25.57
C PHE A 204 -6.55 -9.15 25.55
N LEU A 205 -6.75 -10.06 24.61
CA LEU A 205 -7.96 -10.87 24.53
C LEU A 205 -8.09 -11.86 25.71
N ILE A 206 -6.98 -12.21 26.36
CA ILE A 206 -6.98 -13.05 27.59
C ILE A 206 -7.84 -12.41 28.69
N PHE A 207 -7.96 -11.08 28.71
CA PHE A 207 -8.77 -10.33 29.67
C PHE A 207 -10.22 -10.08 29.22
N ALA A 208 -10.61 -10.59 28.05
CA ALA A 208 -11.97 -10.44 27.54
C ALA A 208 -12.98 -11.18 28.44
N SER A 209 -14.17 -10.62 28.59
CA SER A 209 -15.26 -11.22 29.35
C SER A 209 -15.77 -12.52 28.69
N GLU A 210 -15.81 -12.49 27.36
CA GLU A 210 -16.32 -13.58 26.53
C GLU A 210 -15.28 -14.69 26.38
N PRO A 211 -15.58 -15.94 26.75
CA PRO A 211 -14.65 -17.07 26.65
C PRO A 211 -14.10 -17.27 25.23
N GLU A 212 -14.94 -17.10 24.20
CA GLU A 212 -14.57 -17.27 22.80
C GLU A 212 -13.50 -16.26 22.34
N LEU A 213 -13.49 -15.06 22.90
CA LEU A 213 -12.49 -14.04 22.63
C LEU A 213 -11.17 -14.31 23.36
N ARG A 214 -11.22 -14.96 24.55
CA ARG A 214 -9.99 -15.30 25.30
C ARG A 214 -9.11 -16.33 24.61
N ASP A 215 -9.73 -17.22 23.83
CA ASP A 215 -9.07 -18.28 23.07
C ASP A 215 -8.76 -17.85 21.63
N ALA A 216 -9.14 -16.61 21.25
CA ALA A 216 -8.93 -16.09 19.91
C ALA A 216 -7.44 -15.81 19.65
N THR A 217 -7.00 -16.10 18.44
CA THR A 217 -5.67 -15.76 17.93
C THR A 217 -5.78 -14.52 17.08
N LEU A 218 -4.98 -13.47 17.36
CA LEU A 218 -4.98 -12.24 16.57
C LEU A 218 -3.60 -11.60 16.60
N TYR A 219 -2.75 -11.99 15.66
CA TYR A 219 -1.45 -11.37 15.51
C TYR A 219 -0.99 -11.37 14.06
N PHE A 220 -0.04 -10.48 13.77
CA PHE A 220 0.80 -10.57 12.59
C PHE A 220 2.27 -10.41 12.96
N TYR A 221 3.15 -10.81 12.05
CA TYR A 221 4.57 -10.48 12.11
C TYR A 221 5.10 -10.10 10.73
N ASP A 222 6.18 -9.31 10.74
CA ASP A 222 7.01 -8.99 9.59
C ASP A 222 8.46 -9.29 9.87
N LEU A 223 9.13 -9.83 8.86
CA LEU A 223 10.56 -10.01 8.83
C LEU A 223 11.13 -9.34 7.58
N ASN A 224 12.16 -8.54 7.74
CA ASN A 224 12.87 -7.91 6.64
C ASN A 224 14.36 -8.25 6.74
N GLY A 225 14.98 -8.54 5.62
CA GLY A 225 16.41 -8.76 5.51
C GLY A 225 16.97 -8.10 4.25
N LYS A 226 18.12 -7.46 4.40
CA LYS A 226 18.85 -6.86 3.28
C LYS A 226 20.34 -7.15 3.42
N LEU A 227 20.97 -7.51 2.31
CA LEU A 227 22.41 -7.67 2.20
C LEU A 227 22.89 -6.91 0.97
N THR A 228 23.80 -5.97 1.16
CA THR A 228 24.44 -5.24 0.06
C THR A 228 25.92 -5.57 0.04
N HIS A 229 26.40 -6.07 -1.08
CA HIS A 229 27.81 -6.44 -1.26
C HIS A 229 28.43 -5.72 -2.46
N ARG A 230 29.46 -4.93 -2.21
CA ARG A 230 30.27 -4.26 -3.24
C ARG A 230 31.34 -5.21 -3.75
N LEU A 231 31.08 -5.84 -4.91
CA LEU A 231 32.07 -6.72 -5.59
C LEU A 231 33.27 -5.92 -6.06
N SER A 232 33.02 -4.77 -6.70
CA SER A 232 34.01 -3.82 -7.19
C SER A 232 33.46 -2.39 -7.10
N ASP A 233 34.23 -1.38 -7.53
CA ASP A 233 33.75 0.01 -7.62
C ASP A 233 32.66 0.18 -8.70
N LYS A 234 32.53 -0.79 -9.61
CA LYS A 234 31.53 -0.79 -10.69
C LYS A 234 30.40 -1.78 -10.48
N ASP A 235 30.47 -2.66 -9.48
CA ASP A 235 29.55 -3.76 -9.29
C ASP A 235 29.06 -3.84 -7.86
N VAL A 236 27.74 -3.78 -7.69
CA VAL A 236 27.05 -3.93 -6.39
C VAL A 236 25.97 -4.99 -6.52
N LEU A 237 25.98 -5.98 -5.63
CA LEU A 237 24.92 -6.96 -5.45
C LEU A 237 24.06 -6.58 -4.24
N GLU A 238 22.75 -6.63 -4.42
CA GLU A 238 21.78 -6.39 -3.36
C GLU A 238 20.82 -7.58 -3.28
N PHE A 239 20.69 -8.17 -2.12
CA PHE A 239 19.67 -9.16 -1.80
C PHE A 239 18.69 -8.56 -0.82
N ASN A 240 17.40 -8.64 -1.12
CA ASN A 240 16.32 -8.19 -0.26
C ASN A 240 15.32 -9.33 -0.05
N ILE A 241 14.79 -9.43 1.17
CA ILE A 241 13.72 -10.35 1.50
C ILE A 241 12.76 -9.68 2.50
N TYR A 242 11.48 -9.84 2.24
CA TYR A 242 10.37 -9.51 3.12
C TYR A 242 9.51 -10.76 3.29
N ASN A 243 9.07 -11.03 4.51
CA ASN A 243 8.05 -12.03 4.81
C ASN A 243 7.12 -11.48 5.88
N GLY A 244 5.82 -11.44 5.59
CA GLY A 244 4.77 -11.04 6.53
C GLY A 244 3.67 -12.08 6.56
N LEU A 245 3.13 -12.36 7.75
CA LEU A 245 2.06 -13.32 7.96
C LEU A 245 1.09 -12.81 9.01
N ASP A 246 -0.21 -12.93 8.69
CA ASP A 246 -1.35 -12.72 9.60
C ASP A 246 -1.94 -14.03 10.04
N LYS A 247 -2.32 -14.10 11.32
CA LYS A 247 -3.12 -15.18 11.86
C LYS A 247 -4.28 -14.63 12.68
N MET A 248 -5.47 -15.01 12.29
CA MET A 248 -6.72 -14.73 13.00
C MET A 248 -7.48 -16.04 13.20
N GLY A 249 -7.89 -16.31 14.41
CA GLY A 249 -8.61 -17.54 14.75
C GLY A 249 -9.61 -17.29 15.87
N MET A 250 -10.81 -17.84 15.71
CA MET A 250 -11.87 -17.92 16.71
C MET A 250 -12.39 -19.37 16.75
N ALA A 251 -13.24 -19.69 17.72
CA ALA A 251 -13.78 -21.04 17.90
C ALA A 251 -14.39 -21.64 16.62
N MET A 252 -15.03 -20.84 15.77
CA MET A 252 -15.71 -21.30 14.56
C MET A 252 -14.83 -21.30 13.31
N GLY A 253 -13.63 -20.71 13.33
CA GLY A 253 -12.79 -20.66 12.13
C GLY A 253 -11.47 -19.98 12.31
N LYS A 254 -10.58 -20.23 11.34
CA LYS A 254 -9.24 -19.64 11.26
C LYS A 254 -9.06 -19.00 9.90
N PHE A 255 -8.37 -17.86 9.90
CA PHE A 255 -8.01 -17.14 8.70
C PHE A 255 -6.56 -16.74 8.78
N ASP A 256 -5.78 -17.09 7.78
CA ASP A 256 -4.38 -16.70 7.65
C ASP A 256 -4.08 -16.18 6.25
N TYR A 257 -3.22 -15.20 6.15
CA TYR A 257 -2.71 -14.70 4.87
C TYR A 257 -1.34 -14.08 5.04
N GLY A 258 -0.58 -14.04 3.95
CA GLY A 258 0.75 -13.47 4.01
C GLY A 258 1.40 -13.27 2.65
N ASN A 259 2.48 -12.48 2.68
CA ASN A 259 3.32 -12.21 1.52
C ASN A 259 4.76 -12.60 1.81
N THR A 260 5.42 -13.13 0.79
CA THR A 260 6.88 -13.18 0.69
C THR A 260 7.29 -12.43 -0.56
N ALA A 261 8.19 -11.45 -0.42
CA ALA A 261 8.77 -10.73 -1.54
C ALA A 261 10.29 -10.75 -1.42
N SER A 262 11.00 -11.20 -2.45
CA SER A 262 12.45 -11.21 -2.44
C SER A 262 13.04 -10.80 -3.78
N SER A 263 14.23 -10.22 -3.76
CA SER A 263 14.95 -9.84 -4.97
C SER A 263 16.44 -10.02 -4.83
N LEU A 264 17.07 -10.39 -5.94
CA LEU A 264 18.52 -10.31 -6.13
C LEU A 264 18.77 -9.34 -7.28
N THR A 265 19.48 -8.26 -7.00
CA THR A 265 19.76 -7.19 -7.95
C THR A 265 21.27 -7.01 -8.12
N TRP A 266 21.73 -6.97 -9.36
CA TRP A 266 23.08 -6.62 -9.72
C TRP A 266 23.09 -5.28 -10.44
N ASN A 267 23.65 -4.27 -9.77
CA ASN A 267 23.88 -2.94 -10.33
C ASN A 267 25.29 -2.89 -10.87
N ARG A 268 25.44 -2.52 -12.15
CA ARG A 268 26.73 -2.49 -12.84
C ARG A 268 26.93 -1.21 -13.64
N VAL A 269 28.08 -0.57 -13.46
CA VAL A 269 28.59 0.48 -14.34
C VAL A 269 29.27 -0.20 -15.54
N LEU A 270 28.56 -0.27 -16.67
CA LEU A 270 29.05 -0.93 -17.90
C LEU A 270 30.08 -0.06 -18.63
N SER A 271 29.86 1.25 -18.64
CA SER A 271 30.80 2.26 -19.13
C SER A 271 30.54 3.60 -18.41
N ASP A 272 31.33 4.62 -18.69
CA ASP A 272 31.20 5.97 -18.07
C ASP A 272 29.81 6.60 -18.29
N LYS A 273 29.07 6.14 -19.30
CA LYS A 273 27.74 6.64 -19.66
C LYS A 273 26.67 5.55 -19.75
N LEU A 274 26.95 4.33 -19.31
CA LEU A 274 25.97 3.25 -19.38
C LEU A 274 25.93 2.49 -18.06
N PHE A 275 24.77 2.53 -17.44
CA PHE A 275 24.47 1.82 -16.21
C PHE A 275 23.47 0.69 -16.51
N GLY A 276 23.72 -0.50 -15.98
CA GLY A 276 22.84 -1.65 -16.10
C GLY A 276 22.38 -2.13 -14.73
N LYS A 277 21.12 -2.49 -14.64
CA LYS A 277 20.51 -3.11 -13.46
C LYS A 277 19.85 -4.41 -13.89
N PHE A 278 20.35 -5.53 -13.39
CA PHE A 278 19.82 -6.87 -13.65
C PHE A 278 19.21 -7.41 -12.39
N SER A 279 17.98 -7.90 -12.44
CA SER A 279 17.31 -8.38 -11.23
C SER A 279 16.42 -9.59 -11.47
N VAL A 280 16.37 -10.42 -10.43
CA VAL A 280 15.42 -11.52 -10.29
C VAL A 280 14.56 -11.21 -9.10
N HIS A 281 13.24 -11.31 -9.27
CA HIS A 281 12.28 -11.06 -8.20
C HIS A 281 11.40 -12.29 -8.01
N PHE A 282 11.08 -12.55 -6.77
CA PHE A 282 10.13 -13.60 -6.37
C PHE A 282 9.06 -12.99 -5.48
N THR A 283 7.79 -13.28 -5.79
CA THR A 283 6.65 -12.90 -4.97
C THR A 283 5.79 -14.12 -4.72
N ASP A 284 5.33 -14.28 -3.49
CA ASP A 284 4.38 -15.29 -3.08
C ASP A 284 3.33 -14.65 -2.16
N TYR A 285 2.08 -14.67 -2.57
CA TYR A 285 0.95 -14.24 -1.78
C TYR A 285 0.00 -15.42 -1.59
N GLN A 286 -0.36 -15.70 -0.34
CA GLN A 286 -1.27 -16.78 -0.01
C GLN A 286 -2.29 -16.35 1.03
N TYR A 287 -3.46 -16.96 1.00
CA TYR A 287 -4.42 -16.88 2.09
C TYR A 287 -5.15 -18.20 2.26
N GLY A 288 -5.58 -18.47 3.50
CA GLY A 288 -6.31 -19.66 3.90
C GLY A 288 -7.48 -19.31 4.82
N LEU A 289 -8.60 -19.96 4.60
CA LEU A 289 -9.77 -19.96 5.47
C LEU A 289 -10.06 -21.40 5.91
N ALA A 290 -10.20 -21.62 7.20
CA ALA A 290 -10.64 -22.91 7.73
C ALA A 290 -11.80 -22.67 8.69
N ALA A 291 -12.85 -23.47 8.57
CA ALA A 291 -14.02 -23.44 9.45
C ALA A 291 -14.36 -24.84 9.93
N ASN A 292 -14.70 -24.94 11.21
CA ASN A 292 -15.25 -26.15 11.80
C ASN A 292 -16.69 -25.85 12.22
N MET A 293 -17.64 -26.54 11.60
CA MET A 293 -19.06 -26.38 11.88
C MET A 293 -19.67 -27.77 12.13
N ASN A 294 -19.96 -28.10 13.40
CA ASN A 294 -20.67 -29.30 13.77
C ASN A 294 -20.12 -30.58 13.11
N GLU A 295 -18.86 -30.89 13.36
CA GLU A 295 -18.14 -32.05 12.81
C GLU A 295 -17.83 -32.00 11.31
N ILE A 296 -18.08 -30.85 10.64
CA ILE A 296 -17.67 -30.61 9.27
C ILE A 296 -16.45 -29.67 9.30
N ASP A 297 -15.32 -30.16 8.82
CA ASP A 297 -14.13 -29.34 8.57
C ASP A 297 -14.14 -28.90 7.11
N ALA A 298 -14.18 -27.57 6.92
CA ALA A 298 -14.06 -26.96 5.62
C ALA A 298 -12.80 -26.09 5.57
N SER A 299 -12.01 -26.19 4.50
CA SER A 299 -10.87 -25.30 4.28
C SER A 299 -10.81 -24.81 2.84
N TRP A 300 -10.38 -23.57 2.68
CA TRP A 300 -10.11 -22.95 1.39
C TRP A 300 -8.72 -22.31 1.41
N GLN A 301 -7.95 -22.57 0.35
CA GLN A 301 -6.62 -21.97 0.16
C GLN A 301 -6.51 -21.36 -1.22
N SER A 302 -5.89 -20.18 -1.30
CA SER A 302 -5.57 -19.49 -2.55
C SER A 302 -4.14 -18.98 -2.53
N ARG A 303 -3.49 -18.94 -3.70
CA ARG A 303 -2.09 -18.53 -3.81
C ARG A 303 -1.77 -17.92 -5.17
N ILE A 304 -0.94 -16.88 -5.15
CA ILE A 304 -0.31 -16.27 -6.33
C ILE A 304 1.19 -16.35 -6.15
N THR A 305 1.89 -16.85 -7.15
CA THR A 305 3.36 -16.91 -7.15
C THR A 305 3.89 -16.33 -8.44
N ASP A 306 4.84 -15.38 -8.33
CA ASP A 306 5.49 -14.73 -9.48
C ASP A 306 6.99 -14.91 -9.43
N TRP A 307 7.56 -15.14 -10.61
CA TRP A 307 8.99 -15.02 -10.88
C TRP A 307 9.22 -13.99 -11.98
N MET A 308 9.94 -12.91 -11.68
CA MET A 308 10.24 -11.86 -12.64
C MET A 308 11.75 -11.78 -12.90
N LEU A 309 12.10 -11.74 -14.15
CA LEU A 309 13.44 -11.39 -14.66
C LEU A 309 13.37 -9.99 -15.26
N ARG A 310 14.34 -9.16 -14.98
CA ARG A 310 14.37 -7.79 -15.46
C ARG A 310 15.79 -7.31 -15.75
N ALA A 311 15.94 -6.56 -16.85
CA ALA A 311 17.16 -5.85 -17.19
C ALA A 311 16.79 -4.40 -17.60
N ASP A 312 17.30 -3.44 -16.85
CA ASP A 312 17.11 -2.01 -17.08
C ASP A 312 18.45 -1.36 -17.39
N PHE A 313 18.46 -0.47 -18.35
CA PHE A 313 19.63 0.31 -18.75
C PHE A 313 19.32 1.80 -18.68
N HIS A 314 20.28 2.55 -18.19
CA HIS A 314 20.22 4.00 -18.11
C HIS A 314 21.46 4.58 -18.77
N GLN A 315 21.25 5.49 -19.73
CA GLN A 315 22.30 6.04 -20.57
C GLN A 315 22.15 7.56 -20.72
N PRO A 316 22.80 8.36 -19.85
CA PRO A 316 22.93 9.80 -20.06
C PRO A 316 23.84 10.06 -21.27
N ILE A 317 23.24 10.46 -22.39
CA ILE A 317 23.98 10.75 -23.63
C ILE A 317 24.68 12.09 -23.51
N SER A 318 23.97 13.10 -22.94
CA SER A 318 24.48 14.44 -22.69
C SER A 318 23.77 15.04 -21.48
N PRO A 319 24.19 16.18 -20.94
CA PRO A 319 23.47 16.88 -19.87
C PRO A 319 22.04 17.28 -20.22
N LEU A 320 21.66 17.21 -21.50
CA LEU A 320 20.34 17.57 -22.02
C LEU A 320 19.53 16.36 -22.48
N TRP A 321 20.11 15.16 -22.49
CA TRP A 321 19.50 13.98 -23.11
C TRP A 321 19.82 12.72 -22.33
N ASP A 322 18.78 12.10 -21.77
CA ASP A 322 18.87 10.97 -20.88
C ASP A 322 17.92 9.85 -21.37
N ILE A 323 18.47 8.69 -21.77
CA ILE A 323 17.69 7.56 -22.28
C ILE A 323 17.70 6.43 -21.25
N SER A 324 16.51 5.88 -21.01
CA SER A 324 16.33 4.63 -20.26
C SER A 324 15.59 3.61 -21.11
N TYR A 325 16.03 2.37 -21.07
CA TYR A 325 15.40 1.26 -21.80
C TYR A 325 15.58 -0.05 -21.06
N GLY A 326 14.73 -1.02 -21.33
CA GLY A 326 14.82 -2.30 -20.64
C GLY A 326 13.79 -3.31 -21.08
N ILE A 327 13.92 -4.51 -20.52
CA ILE A 327 13.03 -5.64 -20.75
C ILE A 327 12.70 -6.32 -19.43
N SER A 328 11.52 -6.92 -19.38
CA SER A 328 11.07 -7.73 -18.24
C SER A 328 10.25 -8.92 -18.71
N SER A 329 10.30 -10.00 -17.95
CA SER A 329 9.44 -11.18 -18.14
C SER A 329 9.01 -11.69 -16.78
N THR A 330 7.70 -11.86 -16.57
CA THR A 330 7.12 -12.39 -15.33
C THR A 330 6.34 -13.65 -15.63
N TYR A 331 6.66 -14.73 -14.92
CA TYR A 331 5.91 -15.96 -14.93
C TYR A 331 4.97 -15.96 -13.71
N HIS A 332 3.67 -15.96 -13.99
CA HIS A 332 2.60 -15.96 -12.99
C HIS A 332 2.01 -17.36 -12.81
N THR A 333 1.79 -17.74 -11.57
CA THR A 333 1.02 -18.91 -11.20
C THR A 333 -0.13 -18.51 -10.28
N PHE A 334 -1.36 -18.81 -10.70
CA PHE A 334 -2.56 -18.55 -9.92
C PHE A 334 -3.19 -19.87 -9.50
N ARG A 335 -3.44 -20.02 -8.20
CA ARG A 335 -4.28 -21.06 -7.61
C ARG A 335 -5.46 -20.38 -6.96
N PRO A 336 -6.58 -20.15 -7.68
CA PRO A 336 -7.67 -19.30 -7.20
C PRO A 336 -8.45 -19.92 -6.05
N GLY A 337 -8.41 -21.25 -5.88
CA GLY A 337 -9.02 -21.90 -4.74
C GLY A 337 -8.88 -23.43 -4.77
N GLU A 338 -8.49 -23.99 -3.64
CA GLU A 338 -8.57 -25.40 -3.33
C GLU A 338 -9.45 -25.54 -2.10
N VAL A 339 -10.60 -26.20 -2.24
CA VAL A 339 -11.57 -26.40 -1.16
C VAL A 339 -11.56 -27.86 -0.77
N SER A 340 -11.39 -28.14 0.51
CA SER A 340 -11.58 -29.46 1.07
C SER A 340 -12.70 -29.42 2.12
N VAL A 341 -13.58 -30.41 2.09
CA VAL A 341 -14.66 -30.62 3.07
C VAL A 341 -14.60 -32.06 3.56
N SER A 342 -14.53 -32.26 4.86
CA SER A 342 -14.50 -33.58 5.51
C SER A 342 -15.45 -33.60 6.71
N GLY A 343 -15.96 -34.78 7.10
CA GLY A 343 -16.71 -34.99 8.34
C GLY A 343 -18.14 -35.54 8.27
N MET A 344 -18.79 -35.60 7.12
CA MET A 344 -20.15 -36.19 7.03
C MET A 344 -20.20 -37.68 6.62
N SER A 345 -19.13 -38.22 6.18
CA SER A 345 -18.87 -39.65 5.89
C SER A 345 -17.38 -39.73 5.61
N ASP A 346 -16.76 -40.91 5.71
CA ASP A 346 -15.32 -41.11 5.48
C ASP A 346 -14.77 -40.62 4.11
N SER A 347 -15.54 -39.84 3.36
CA SER A 347 -15.19 -39.25 2.06
C SER A 347 -14.93 -37.76 2.18
N THR A 348 -13.68 -37.34 1.95
CA THR A 348 -13.32 -35.94 1.74
C THR A 348 -13.70 -35.53 0.31
N SER A 349 -14.52 -34.46 0.19
CA SER A 349 -14.86 -33.90 -1.11
C SER A 349 -13.87 -32.73 -1.40
N PHE A 350 -13.28 -32.72 -2.59
CA PHE A 350 -12.41 -31.66 -3.06
C PHE A 350 -13.07 -30.92 -4.22
N ILE A 351 -13.14 -29.60 -4.10
CA ILE A 351 -13.44 -28.72 -5.23
C ILE A 351 -12.14 -27.99 -5.54
N ASN A 352 -11.55 -28.29 -6.68
CA ASN A 352 -10.29 -27.69 -7.10
C ASN A 352 -10.55 -26.76 -8.29
N MET A 353 -10.34 -25.45 -8.08
CA MET A 353 -10.37 -24.51 -9.18
C MET A 353 -9.10 -24.69 -10.03
N PRO A 354 -9.21 -24.71 -11.37
CA PRO A 354 -8.05 -25.00 -12.21
C PRO A 354 -6.96 -23.95 -12.03
N ARG A 355 -5.74 -24.43 -11.80
CA ARG A 355 -4.53 -23.62 -11.79
C ARG A 355 -4.41 -22.89 -13.13
N LYS A 356 -4.15 -21.59 -13.07
CA LYS A 356 -3.89 -20.74 -14.23
C LYS A 356 -2.45 -20.28 -14.23
N GLU A 357 -1.84 -20.27 -15.40
CA GLU A 357 -0.46 -19.83 -15.61
C GLU A 357 -0.41 -18.81 -16.73
N ALA A 358 0.46 -17.82 -16.60
CA ALA A 358 0.65 -16.81 -17.61
C ALA A 358 2.09 -16.30 -17.64
N LEU A 359 2.50 -15.80 -18.80
CA LEU A 359 3.71 -15.02 -18.99
C LEU A 359 3.33 -13.59 -19.36
N GLU A 360 3.85 -12.64 -18.60
CA GLU A 360 3.77 -11.22 -18.91
C GLU A 360 5.15 -10.71 -19.34
N TYR A 361 5.21 -10.04 -20.48
CA TYR A 361 6.43 -9.45 -21.04
C TYR A 361 6.29 -7.94 -21.10
N GLY A 362 7.40 -7.25 -20.90
CA GLY A 362 7.50 -5.81 -21.08
C GLY A 362 8.81 -5.42 -21.73
N ALA A 363 8.76 -4.52 -22.71
CA ALA A 363 9.93 -3.86 -23.26
C ALA A 363 9.64 -2.36 -23.34
N TYR A 364 10.58 -1.52 -22.97
CA TYR A 364 10.37 -0.08 -22.98
C TYR A 364 11.60 0.69 -23.43
N VAL A 365 11.34 1.87 -23.95
CA VAL A 365 12.32 2.93 -24.15
C VAL A 365 11.69 4.26 -23.76
N SER A 366 12.43 5.06 -23.02
CA SER A 366 12.04 6.39 -22.59
C SER A 366 13.19 7.36 -22.67
N ASN A 367 12.86 8.62 -22.83
CA ASN A 367 13.82 9.70 -22.93
C ASN A 367 13.34 10.89 -22.10
N GLU A 368 14.29 11.48 -21.35
CA GLU A 368 14.10 12.80 -20.76
C GLU A 368 15.01 13.78 -21.48
N GLN A 369 14.43 14.85 -22.04
CA GLN A 369 15.14 15.81 -22.87
C GLN A 369 14.87 17.25 -22.41
N LYS A 370 15.92 17.94 -22.06
CA LYS A 370 15.90 19.37 -21.81
C LYS A 370 16.08 20.12 -23.14
N LEU A 371 14.96 20.56 -23.74
CA LEU A 371 14.96 21.26 -25.02
C LEU A 371 15.54 22.68 -24.91
N THR A 372 15.18 23.37 -23.83
CA THR A 372 15.65 24.72 -23.48
C THR A 372 15.76 24.85 -21.97
N ASP A 373 16.19 25.99 -21.45
CA ASP A 373 16.18 26.23 -20.00
C ASP A 373 14.75 26.26 -19.41
N LYS A 374 13.75 26.48 -20.24
CA LYS A 374 12.33 26.53 -19.85
C LYS A 374 11.57 25.24 -20.15
N TRP A 375 11.92 24.50 -21.19
CA TRP A 375 11.21 23.32 -21.64
C TRP A 375 11.98 22.03 -21.34
N THR A 376 11.34 21.11 -20.62
CA THR A 376 11.80 19.73 -20.46
C THR A 376 10.68 18.80 -20.87
N LEU A 377 10.99 17.80 -21.67
CA LEU A 377 10.08 16.75 -22.11
C LEU A 377 10.53 15.39 -21.56
N SER A 378 9.58 14.58 -21.12
CA SER A 378 9.78 13.16 -20.87
C SER A 378 8.79 12.38 -21.71
N TYR A 379 9.26 11.46 -22.53
CA TYR A 379 8.41 10.67 -23.40
C TYR A 379 8.99 9.28 -23.61
N GLY A 380 8.14 8.35 -23.96
CA GLY A 380 8.54 6.98 -24.18
C GLY A 380 7.39 6.10 -24.62
N ILE A 381 7.71 4.84 -24.74
CA ILE A 381 6.77 3.80 -25.14
C ILE A 381 7.13 2.50 -24.43
N ARG A 382 6.12 1.78 -23.99
CA ARG A 382 6.21 0.44 -23.49
C ARG A 382 5.41 -0.49 -24.39
N LEU A 383 5.98 -1.61 -24.78
CA LEU A 383 5.30 -2.74 -25.38
C LEU A 383 5.08 -3.77 -24.27
N SER A 384 3.84 -4.16 -24.02
CA SER A 384 3.52 -5.25 -23.12
C SER A 384 2.82 -6.39 -23.84
N ALA A 385 3.02 -7.61 -23.36
CA ALA A 385 2.32 -8.78 -23.86
C ALA A 385 1.98 -9.71 -22.70
N PHE A 386 0.78 -10.30 -22.73
CA PHE A 386 0.31 -11.24 -21.73
C PHE A 386 -0.17 -12.51 -22.43
N GLN A 387 0.45 -13.63 -22.10
CA GLN A 387 0.18 -14.92 -22.69
C GLN A 387 -0.34 -15.91 -21.64
N ASN A 388 -1.59 -16.33 -21.76
CA ASN A 388 -2.10 -17.46 -20.99
C ASN A 388 -1.40 -18.75 -21.43
N ILE A 389 -0.97 -19.55 -20.46
CA ILE A 389 -0.33 -20.85 -20.65
C ILE A 389 -1.30 -21.94 -20.17
N GLY A 390 -1.23 -23.13 -20.76
CA GLY A 390 -2.08 -24.27 -20.36
C GLY A 390 -3.08 -24.66 -21.43
N SER A 391 -4.28 -25.12 -21.02
CA SER A 391 -5.32 -25.63 -21.94
C SER A 391 -5.89 -24.57 -22.88
N VAL A 392 -5.98 -23.33 -22.41
CA VAL A 392 -6.44 -22.19 -23.21
C VAL A 392 -5.27 -21.23 -23.43
N LYS A 393 -4.76 -21.21 -24.66
CA LYS A 393 -3.67 -20.31 -25.05
C LYS A 393 -4.25 -19.06 -25.71
N HIS A 394 -3.98 -17.92 -25.12
CA HIS A 394 -4.36 -16.61 -25.70
C HIS A 394 -3.25 -15.60 -25.47
N LEU A 395 -3.02 -14.72 -26.44
CA LEU A 395 -2.00 -13.67 -26.39
C LEU A 395 -2.66 -12.32 -26.54
N TYR A 396 -2.49 -11.45 -25.57
CA TYR A 396 -2.78 -10.03 -25.66
C TYR A 396 -1.49 -9.25 -25.82
N THR A 397 -1.51 -8.20 -26.64
CA THR A 397 -0.41 -7.24 -26.77
C THR A 397 -0.97 -5.83 -26.65
N ALA A 398 -0.19 -4.94 -26.04
CA ALA A 398 -0.55 -3.54 -25.91
C ALA A 398 0.65 -2.65 -26.14
N LEU A 399 0.40 -1.50 -26.74
CA LEU A 399 1.37 -0.43 -26.92
C LEU A 399 0.96 0.69 -25.96
N GLU A 400 1.87 1.05 -25.05
CA GLU A 400 1.62 1.98 -23.94
C GLU A 400 2.51 3.23 -24.11
N PRO A 401 2.10 4.20 -24.98
CA PRO A 401 2.81 5.47 -25.13
C PRO A 401 2.55 6.39 -23.92
N GLY A 402 3.50 7.25 -23.64
CA GLY A 402 3.36 8.30 -22.64
C GLY A 402 4.27 9.48 -22.96
N ALA A 403 3.83 10.65 -22.52
CA ALA A 403 4.59 11.87 -22.63
C ALA A 403 4.20 12.85 -21.54
N SER A 404 5.18 13.61 -21.05
CA SER A 404 4.94 14.76 -20.19
C SER A 404 5.87 15.91 -20.56
N ALA A 405 5.36 17.12 -20.40
CA ALA A 405 6.06 18.36 -20.69
C ALA A 405 6.04 19.28 -19.46
N VAL A 406 7.17 19.88 -19.17
CA VAL A 406 7.29 20.94 -18.16
C VAL A 406 7.70 22.21 -18.84
N TYR A 407 6.94 23.26 -18.58
CA TYR A 407 7.31 24.63 -18.95
C TYR A 407 7.57 25.48 -17.72
N LYS A 408 8.82 25.85 -17.49
CA LYS A 408 9.20 26.76 -16.39
C LYS A 408 8.78 28.19 -16.73
N LEU A 409 7.81 28.71 -15.99
CA LEU A 409 7.42 30.11 -16.07
C LEU A 409 8.49 31.00 -15.43
N THR A 410 8.95 30.57 -14.24
CA THR A 410 10.02 31.18 -13.47
C THR A 410 10.91 30.08 -12.87
N ASN A 411 11.92 30.45 -12.09
CA ASN A 411 12.74 29.46 -11.36
C ASN A 411 11.95 28.72 -10.26
N THR A 412 10.82 29.29 -9.84
CA THR A 412 9.99 28.77 -8.75
C THR A 412 8.60 28.38 -9.18
N SER A 413 8.27 28.47 -10.48
CA SER A 413 6.95 28.09 -10.98
C SER A 413 6.99 27.39 -12.33
N SER A 414 6.09 26.44 -12.53
CA SER A 414 5.97 25.68 -13.78
C SER A 414 4.54 25.31 -14.11
N LEU A 415 4.29 25.14 -15.40
CA LEU A 415 3.14 24.43 -15.95
C LEU A 415 3.61 23.05 -16.39
N LYS A 416 2.78 22.04 -16.14
CA LYS A 416 3.03 20.67 -16.57
C LYS A 416 1.82 20.12 -17.28
N ALA A 417 2.05 19.29 -18.29
CA ALA A 417 1.00 18.53 -18.95
C ALA A 417 1.51 17.10 -19.19
N GLY A 418 0.62 16.12 -19.12
CA GLY A 418 0.99 14.72 -19.31
C GLY A 418 -0.14 13.92 -19.95
N TYR A 419 0.25 12.93 -20.72
CA TYR A 419 -0.57 11.86 -21.29
C TYR A 419 0.07 10.51 -20.99
N SER A 420 -0.73 9.51 -20.65
CA SER A 420 -0.29 8.11 -20.57
C SER A 420 -1.41 7.16 -20.97
N HIS A 421 -1.04 6.10 -21.67
CA HIS A 421 -1.87 4.93 -21.93
C HIS A 421 -1.31 3.75 -21.16
N ASN A 422 -2.13 3.09 -20.32
CA ASN A 422 -1.71 1.94 -19.53
C ASN A 422 -2.68 0.77 -19.70
N THR A 423 -2.16 -0.46 -19.58
CA THR A 423 -2.92 -1.70 -19.70
C THR A 423 -2.74 -2.57 -18.47
N GLN A 424 -3.82 -3.23 -18.02
CA GLN A 424 -3.82 -4.13 -16.87
C GLN A 424 -4.39 -5.50 -17.27
N TYR A 425 -3.61 -6.56 -17.01
CA TYR A 425 -3.94 -7.94 -17.37
C TYR A 425 -4.48 -8.76 -16.19
N MET A 426 -4.20 -8.34 -14.97
CA MET A 426 -4.59 -9.01 -13.74
C MET A 426 -5.59 -8.16 -12.97
N GLN A 427 -6.66 -8.77 -12.48
CA GLN A 427 -7.81 -8.08 -11.91
C GLN A 427 -8.22 -8.77 -10.62
N LEU A 428 -8.86 -8.04 -9.71
CA LEU A 428 -9.35 -8.54 -8.44
C LEU A 428 -10.86 -8.61 -8.45
N ALA A 429 -11.39 -9.79 -8.20
CA ALA A 429 -12.80 -9.98 -7.89
C ALA A 429 -13.05 -9.49 -6.47
N ASN A 430 -13.62 -8.31 -6.34
CA ASN A 430 -13.88 -7.68 -5.06
C ASN A 430 -15.38 -7.52 -4.85
N ASN A 431 -15.92 -8.21 -3.85
CA ASN A 431 -17.33 -8.09 -3.44
C ASN A 431 -17.56 -6.96 -2.43
N SER A 432 -16.50 -6.37 -1.89
CA SER A 432 -16.57 -5.29 -0.91
C SER A 432 -15.77 -4.07 -1.34
N ALA A 433 -16.24 -2.87 -0.99
CA ALA A 433 -15.50 -1.64 -1.24
C ALA A 433 -14.17 -1.54 -0.46
N SER A 434 -13.92 -2.44 0.49
CA SER A 434 -12.79 -2.37 1.41
C SER A 434 -11.52 -3.07 0.95
N GLY A 435 -11.57 -3.93 -0.09
CA GLY A 435 -10.45 -4.79 -0.46
C GLY A 435 -10.18 -5.82 0.65
N SER A 436 -10.82 -6.96 0.56
CA SER A 436 -10.64 -8.06 1.50
C SER A 436 -9.45 -8.91 1.10
N PRO A 437 -8.66 -9.47 2.03
CA PRO A 437 -7.69 -10.49 1.68
C PRO A 437 -8.31 -11.77 1.10
N LEU A 438 -9.64 -11.93 1.19
CA LEU A 438 -10.40 -13.01 0.55
C LEU A 438 -10.76 -12.72 -0.92
N ASP A 439 -10.43 -11.53 -1.44
CA ASP A 439 -10.70 -11.18 -2.84
C ASP A 439 -9.86 -12.05 -3.78
N VAL A 440 -10.49 -12.56 -4.83
CA VAL A 440 -9.87 -13.53 -5.75
C VAL A 440 -9.25 -12.82 -6.95
N TRP A 441 -7.96 -13.02 -7.17
CA TRP A 441 -7.27 -12.54 -8.36
C TRP A 441 -7.57 -13.44 -9.57
N PHE A 442 -7.85 -12.80 -10.69
CA PHE A 442 -8.03 -13.45 -11.98
C PHE A 442 -7.34 -12.70 -13.11
N THR A 443 -7.11 -13.38 -14.22
CA THR A 443 -6.33 -12.84 -15.35
C THR A 443 -7.23 -12.53 -16.53
N ALA A 444 -6.75 -11.64 -17.42
CA ALA A 444 -7.30 -11.55 -18.75
C ALA A 444 -7.31 -12.93 -19.43
N SER A 445 -8.40 -13.21 -20.16
CA SER A 445 -8.67 -14.50 -20.83
C SER A 445 -9.42 -14.26 -22.13
N PRO A 446 -9.66 -15.25 -22.97
CA PRO A 446 -10.48 -15.04 -24.20
C PRO A 446 -11.84 -14.40 -23.93
N LYS A 447 -12.41 -14.58 -22.71
CA LYS A 447 -13.70 -13.99 -22.31
C LYS A 447 -13.55 -12.59 -21.70
N ILE A 448 -12.41 -12.29 -21.07
CA ILE A 448 -12.17 -11.06 -20.32
C ILE A 448 -10.98 -10.31 -20.91
N LYS A 449 -11.25 -9.23 -21.62
CA LYS A 449 -10.20 -8.39 -22.20
C LYS A 449 -9.43 -7.63 -21.12
N PRO A 450 -8.15 -7.29 -21.36
CA PRO A 450 -7.39 -6.41 -20.48
C PRO A 450 -8.08 -5.06 -20.29
N GLN A 451 -8.05 -4.53 -19.07
CA GLN A 451 -8.49 -3.16 -18.81
C GLN A 451 -7.46 -2.19 -19.36
N GLN A 452 -7.90 -1.04 -19.84
CA GLN A 452 -7.05 0.03 -20.37
C GLN A 452 -7.50 1.39 -19.88
N VAL A 453 -6.55 2.33 -19.80
CA VAL A 453 -6.82 3.72 -19.44
C VAL A 453 -6.03 4.67 -20.32
N ASP A 454 -6.69 5.74 -20.79
CA ASP A 454 -6.08 6.95 -21.29
C ASP A 454 -6.20 8.02 -20.21
N LEU A 455 -5.07 8.54 -19.75
CA LEU A 455 -4.99 9.57 -18.73
C LEU A 455 -4.39 10.86 -19.31
N PHE A 456 -5.10 11.96 -19.14
CA PHE A 456 -4.65 13.32 -19.42
C PHE A 456 -4.56 14.10 -18.12
N SER A 457 -3.49 14.86 -17.93
CA SER A 457 -3.31 15.70 -16.76
C SER A 457 -2.69 17.04 -17.14
N ILE A 458 -3.09 18.09 -16.41
CA ILE A 458 -2.49 19.42 -16.47
C ILE A 458 -2.33 19.95 -15.06
N GLY A 459 -1.23 20.67 -14.79
CA GLY A 459 -0.98 21.21 -13.44
C GLY A 459 -0.15 22.47 -13.45
N TYR A 460 -0.40 23.32 -12.45
CA TYR A 460 0.39 24.50 -12.12
C TYR A 460 1.05 24.29 -10.75
N PHE A 461 2.35 24.57 -10.68
CA PHE A 461 3.16 24.40 -9.48
C PHE A 461 3.91 25.70 -9.19
N HIS A 462 3.91 26.12 -7.95
CA HIS A 462 4.59 27.33 -7.52
C HIS A 462 5.17 27.18 -6.11
N ASN A 463 6.46 27.50 -5.97
CA ASN A 463 7.15 27.55 -4.69
C ASN A 463 7.55 29.00 -4.39
N PHE A 464 7.51 29.37 -3.12
CA PHE A 464 7.95 30.69 -2.67
C PHE A 464 8.65 30.59 -1.31
N ASP A 465 9.30 31.71 -0.89
CA ASP A 465 10.07 31.78 0.34
C ASP A 465 11.15 30.66 0.40
N ASP A 466 12.03 30.65 -0.62
CA ASP A 466 13.09 29.65 -0.79
C ASP A 466 12.61 28.19 -0.72
N ASN A 467 11.50 27.91 -1.39
CA ASN A 467 10.80 26.61 -1.36
C ASN A 467 10.25 26.20 0.02
N ASN A 468 10.09 27.14 0.95
CA ASN A 468 9.43 26.88 2.22
C ASN A 468 7.93 26.60 2.04
N TYR A 469 7.31 27.26 1.07
CA TYR A 469 5.91 27.04 0.73
C TYR A 469 5.80 26.48 -0.69
N GLU A 470 4.94 25.48 -0.85
CA GLU A 470 4.61 24.86 -2.12
C GLU A 470 3.09 24.94 -2.35
N LEU A 471 2.69 25.37 -3.53
CA LEU A 471 1.32 25.33 -4.00
C LEU A 471 1.25 24.52 -5.27
N SER A 472 0.23 23.66 -5.40
CA SER A 472 -0.07 22.99 -6.66
C SER A 472 -1.57 22.93 -6.91
N VAL A 473 -1.91 23.01 -8.20
CA VAL A 473 -3.25 22.75 -8.73
C VAL A 473 -3.08 21.78 -9.87
N GLU A 474 -3.67 20.61 -9.75
CA GLU A 474 -3.65 19.58 -10.79
C GLU A 474 -5.08 19.26 -11.23
N THR A 475 -5.28 19.00 -12.51
CA THR A 475 -6.52 18.44 -13.05
C THR A 475 -6.20 17.17 -13.82
N TYR A 476 -7.14 16.24 -13.83
CA TYR A 476 -7.00 15.00 -14.58
C TYR A 476 -8.32 14.55 -15.21
N TYR A 477 -8.18 13.81 -16.30
CA TYR A 477 -9.28 13.12 -16.96
C TYR A 477 -8.82 11.72 -17.37
N LYS A 478 -9.55 10.69 -16.94
CA LYS A 478 -9.32 9.28 -17.26
C LYS A 478 -10.49 8.78 -18.13
N ASN A 479 -10.16 8.13 -19.22
CA ASN A 479 -11.08 7.33 -20.01
C ASN A 479 -10.69 5.86 -19.87
N LEU A 480 -11.59 5.03 -19.33
CA LEU A 480 -11.33 3.63 -19.04
C LEU A 480 -12.10 2.73 -19.98
N SER A 481 -11.43 1.72 -20.49
CA SER A 481 -12.00 0.68 -21.36
C SER A 481 -11.87 -0.68 -20.72
N ASN A 482 -12.86 -1.54 -20.97
CA ASN A 482 -12.96 -2.90 -20.42
C ASN A 482 -12.92 -2.91 -18.88
N VAL A 483 -13.44 -1.87 -18.21
CA VAL A 483 -13.58 -1.89 -16.75
C VAL A 483 -14.48 -3.04 -16.34
N VAL A 484 -14.13 -3.67 -15.23
CA VAL A 484 -14.77 -4.88 -14.74
C VAL A 484 -15.74 -4.55 -13.61
N ASP A 485 -16.91 -5.17 -13.65
CA ASP A 485 -17.83 -5.29 -12.53
C ASP A 485 -18.52 -6.65 -12.62
N PHE A 486 -19.35 -7.01 -11.65
CA PHE A 486 -20.04 -8.26 -11.58
C PHE A 486 -21.52 -8.08 -11.88
N LYS A 487 -22.13 -9.08 -12.51
CA LYS A 487 -23.57 -9.11 -12.71
C LYS A 487 -24.29 -8.99 -11.37
N GLU A 488 -25.53 -8.58 -11.41
CA GLU A 488 -26.38 -8.57 -10.20
C GLU A 488 -26.58 -9.98 -9.69
N HIS A 489 -26.58 -10.15 -8.35
CA HIS A 489 -26.66 -11.45 -7.68
C HIS A 489 -25.53 -12.42 -8.04
N SER A 490 -24.34 -11.90 -8.35
CA SER A 490 -23.17 -12.73 -8.64
C SER A 490 -22.71 -13.50 -7.40
N ASP A 491 -22.38 -14.76 -7.62
CA ASP A 491 -21.70 -15.60 -6.64
C ASP A 491 -20.19 -15.55 -6.91
N LEU A 492 -19.44 -14.90 -6.03
CA LEU A 492 -17.99 -14.70 -6.20
C LEU A 492 -17.18 -15.65 -5.30
N LEU A 493 -17.77 -16.13 -4.21
CA LEU A 493 -17.08 -16.97 -3.26
C LEU A 493 -17.14 -18.44 -3.71
N LEU A 494 -15.97 -19.08 -3.84
CA LEU A 494 -15.85 -20.49 -4.23
C LEU A 494 -16.47 -20.82 -5.60
N ASN A 495 -16.65 -19.85 -6.47
CA ASN A 495 -17.24 -20.04 -7.79
C ASN A 495 -16.19 -20.53 -8.81
N PRO A 496 -16.28 -21.77 -9.33
CA PRO A 496 -15.33 -22.29 -10.31
C PRO A 496 -15.41 -21.59 -11.68
N ASP A 497 -16.55 -20.96 -12.02
CA ASP A 497 -16.72 -20.12 -13.24
C ASP A 497 -16.84 -18.63 -12.89
N LEU A 498 -15.88 -18.09 -12.16
CA LEU A 498 -15.82 -16.67 -11.81
C LEU A 498 -15.89 -15.77 -13.08
N GLU A 499 -15.33 -16.23 -14.21
CA GLU A 499 -15.36 -15.49 -15.47
C GLU A 499 -16.80 -15.32 -16.01
N GLY A 500 -17.71 -16.23 -15.71
CA GLY A 500 -19.13 -16.14 -16.05
C GLY A 500 -19.89 -15.06 -15.28
N GLU A 501 -19.36 -14.63 -14.12
CA GLU A 501 -19.93 -13.57 -13.29
C GLU A 501 -19.46 -12.16 -13.70
N VAL A 502 -18.34 -12.08 -14.43
CA VAL A 502 -17.71 -10.82 -14.83
C VAL A 502 -18.43 -10.17 -16.00
N ARG A 503 -18.60 -8.86 -15.93
CA ARG A 503 -19.07 -7.99 -17.01
C ARG A 503 -18.06 -6.88 -17.25
N THR A 504 -17.93 -6.47 -18.50
CA THR A 504 -17.01 -5.42 -18.92
C THR A 504 -17.72 -4.26 -19.59
N GLY A 505 -17.19 -3.06 -19.40
CA GLY A 505 -17.74 -1.85 -20.01
C GLY A 505 -16.73 -0.71 -20.03
N THR A 506 -17.24 0.50 -19.95
CA THR A 506 -16.43 1.72 -19.94
C THR A 506 -16.56 2.47 -18.62
N GLY A 507 -15.60 3.34 -18.33
CA GLY A 507 -15.64 4.21 -17.18
C GLY A 507 -14.99 5.57 -17.46
N ARG A 508 -15.33 6.56 -16.66
CA ARG A 508 -14.70 7.88 -16.67
C ARG A 508 -14.37 8.31 -15.25
N ALA A 509 -13.21 8.96 -15.07
CA ALA A 509 -12.89 9.61 -13.81
C ALA A 509 -12.18 10.93 -14.09
N TYR A 510 -12.58 12.00 -13.38
CA TYR A 510 -11.98 13.31 -13.53
C TYR A 510 -12.03 14.09 -12.22
N GLY A 511 -11.14 15.07 -12.08
CA GLY A 511 -11.08 15.83 -10.83
C GLY A 511 -10.07 16.96 -10.84
N ILE A 512 -10.10 17.70 -9.74
CA ILE A 512 -9.19 18.82 -9.41
C ILE A 512 -8.56 18.53 -8.06
N GLU A 513 -7.27 18.65 -7.99
CA GLU A 513 -6.45 18.44 -6.79
C GLU A 513 -5.74 19.75 -6.44
N LEU A 514 -5.92 20.24 -5.21
CA LEU A 514 -5.27 21.42 -4.67
C LEU A 514 -4.39 21.01 -3.51
N MET A 515 -3.18 21.51 -3.44
CA MET A 515 -2.27 21.29 -2.31
C MET A 515 -1.54 22.56 -1.94
N ALA A 516 -1.47 22.82 -0.64
CA ALA A 516 -0.62 23.83 -0.03
C ALA A 516 0.23 23.16 1.04
N ARG A 517 1.55 23.27 0.95
CA ARG A 517 2.51 22.68 1.89
C ARG A 517 3.43 23.73 2.46
N LYS A 518 3.78 23.58 3.74
CA LYS A 518 4.81 24.36 4.43
C LYS A 518 5.88 23.40 4.95
N ASN A 519 7.11 23.58 4.48
CA ASN A 519 8.22 22.65 4.70
C ASN A 519 9.05 22.96 5.95
N ASP A 520 9.26 24.22 6.28
CA ASP A 520 10.21 24.64 7.32
C ASP A 520 9.56 25.53 8.40
N GLY A 521 10.19 25.59 9.58
CA GLY A 521 9.80 26.44 10.70
C GLY A 521 9.15 25.68 11.85
N ARG A 522 8.58 26.41 12.80
CA ARG A 522 7.91 25.79 13.95
C ARG A 522 6.63 25.07 13.56
N LEU A 523 5.88 25.60 12.60
CA LEU A 523 4.71 24.96 12.04
C LEU A 523 5.08 24.43 10.65
N THR A 524 4.90 23.12 10.43
CA THR A 524 5.08 22.44 9.15
C THR A 524 3.86 21.57 8.85
N GLY A 525 3.67 21.20 7.60
CA GLY A 525 2.56 20.33 7.21
C GLY A 525 1.96 20.68 5.86
N PHE A 526 0.77 20.16 5.59
CA PHE A 526 0.07 20.43 4.33
C PHE A 526 -1.45 20.39 4.51
N LEU A 527 -2.11 21.09 3.60
CA LEU A 527 -3.54 21.03 3.37
C LEU A 527 -3.76 20.63 1.93
N ASN A 528 -4.62 19.64 1.72
CA ASN A 528 -5.09 19.32 0.39
C ASN A 528 -6.61 19.28 0.31
N TYR A 529 -7.10 19.54 -0.90
CA TYR A 529 -8.50 19.38 -1.28
C TYR A 529 -8.55 18.68 -2.62
N THR A 530 -9.42 17.67 -2.71
CA THR A 530 -9.71 16.96 -3.95
C THR A 530 -11.19 17.05 -4.24
N TRP A 531 -11.54 17.54 -5.44
CA TRP A 531 -12.85 17.34 -6.04
C TRP A 531 -12.71 16.28 -7.12
N SER A 532 -13.57 15.26 -7.10
CA SER A 532 -13.49 14.16 -8.07
C SER A 532 -14.86 13.57 -8.39
N HIS A 533 -14.96 12.98 -9.60
CA HIS A 533 -16.11 12.21 -10.04
C HIS A 533 -15.65 10.97 -10.78
N SER A 534 -16.27 9.83 -10.49
CA SER A 534 -15.95 8.55 -11.14
C SER A 534 -17.21 7.73 -11.38
N GLU A 535 -17.40 7.27 -12.61
CA GLU A 535 -18.59 6.54 -13.05
C GLU A 535 -18.26 5.40 -14.01
N ARG A 536 -19.17 4.45 -14.12
CA ARG A 536 -19.06 3.28 -14.99
C ARG A 536 -20.34 3.07 -15.79
N THR A 537 -20.21 2.49 -16.99
CA THR A 537 -21.33 2.07 -17.83
C THR A 537 -21.05 0.66 -18.34
N ILE A 538 -21.82 -0.31 -17.87
CA ILE A 538 -21.66 -1.73 -18.20
C ILE A 538 -23.03 -2.30 -18.57
N ALA A 539 -23.15 -2.91 -19.75
CA ALA A 539 -24.42 -3.27 -20.36
C ALA A 539 -25.37 -4.12 -19.49
N GLU A 540 -24.82 -5.08 -18.77
CA GLU A 540 -25.60 -6.03 -17.94
C GLU A 540 -25.57 -5.69 -16.43
N VAL A 541 -25.06 -4.49 -16.08
CA VAL A 541 -25.06 -3.98 -14.71
C VAL A 541 -25.91 -2.71 -14.68
N ASN A 542 -26.76 -2.54 -13.66
CA ASN A 542 -27.66 -1.40 -13.52
C ASN A 542 -28.54 -1.16 -14.77
N HIS A 543 -28.98 -2.23 -15.41
CA HIS A 543 -29.76 -2.18 -16.67
C HIS A 543 -29.06 -1.40 -17.81
N GLY A 544 -27.72 -1.41 -17.84
CA GLY A 544 -26.92 -0.66 -18.82
C GLY A 544 -26.85 0.85 -18.60
N LYS A 545 -27.43 1.36 -17.50
CA LYS A 545 -27.37 2.79 -17.15
C LYS A 545 -26.04 3.08 -16.44
N THR A 546 -25.51 4.28 -16.66
CA THR A 546 -24.34 4.79 -15.94
C THR A 546 -24.63 4.84 -14.43
N TYR A 547 -23.64 4.45 -13.63
CA TYR A 547 -23.68 4.45 -12.16
C TYR A 547 -22.34 4.89 -11.58
N LEU A 548 -22.36 5.36 -10.33
CA LEU A 548 -21.16 5.83 -9.63
C LEU A 548 -20.21 4.65 -9.34
N ALA A 549 -18.92 4.87 -9.56
CA ALA A 549 -17.91 3.88 -9.16
C ALA A 549 -17.92 3.70 -7.63
N PRO A 550 -17.61 2.49 -7.09
CA PRO A 550 -17.70 2.21 -5.65
C PRO A 550 -16.87 3.14 -4.75
N PHE A 551 -15.81 3.73 -5.29
CA PHE A 551 -14.88 4.60 -4.56
C PHE A 551 -15.05 6.09 -4.88
N ASP A 552 -16.16 6.47 -5.54
CA ASP A 552 -16.44 7.86 -5.85
C ASP A 552 -16.72 8.66 -4.57
N LYS A 553 -15.89 9.68 -4.31
CA LYS A 553 -16.02 10.64 -3.20
C LYS A 553 -15.83 12.05 -3.77
N PRO A 554 -16.94 12.80 -4.03
CA PRO A 554 -16.86 14.11 -4.65
C PRO A 554 -15.93 15.10 -3.94
N HIS A 555 -15.89 15.10 -2.63
CA HIS A 555 -15.07 16.03 -1.86
C HIS A 555 -14.23 15.28 -0.84
N ALA A 556 -12.93 15.58 -0.79
CA ALA A 556 -12.02 15.14 0.24
C ALA A 556 -11.11 16.29 0.66
N VAL A 557 -10.93 16.45 1.96
CA VAL A 557 -10.03 17.45 2.57
C VAL A 557 -9.14 16.74 3.58
N ASN A 558 -7.85 16.96 3.51
CA ASN A 558 -6.90 16.50 4.52
C ASN A 558 -6.03 17.66 4.99
N ILE A 559 -5.91 17.80 6.30
CA ILE A 559 -5.03 18.79 6.94
C ILE A 559 -4.07 18.03 7.84
N VAL A 560 -2.79 18.18 7.58
CA VAL A 560 -1.70 17.63 8.40
C VAL A 560 -0.88 18.79 8.92
N ALA A 561 -0.72 18.89 10.22
CA ALA A 561 0.03 19.98 10.85
C ALA A 561 0.89 19.44 11.99
N THR A 562 2.15 19.85 12.04
CA THR A 562 3.07 19.57 13.13
C THR A 562 3.61 20.88 13.66
N TYR A 563 3.45 21.13 14.96
CA TYR A 563 3.98 22.29 15.64
C TYR A 563 5.10 21.89 16.60
N ASN A 564 6.30 22.40 16.35
CA ASN A 564 7.48 22.19 17.15
C ASN A 564 7.56 23.25 18.27
N PHE A 565 7.17 22.90 19.49
CA PHE A 565 7.33 23.79 20.66
C PHE A 565 8.79 23.98 21.01
N SER A 566 9.59 22.93 20.88
CA SER A 566 11.02 22.90 21.12
C SER A 566 11.68 21.78 20.29
N LYS A 567 13.00 21.62 20.38
CA LYS A 567 13.71 20.46 19.79
C LYS A 567 13.29 19.11 20.41
N LYS A 568 12.60 19.12 21.58
CA LYS A 568 12.20 17.92 22.31
C LYS A 568 10.72 17.62 22.29
N ILE A 569 9.88 18.63 22.00
CA ILE A 569 8.42 18.48 22.09
C ILE A 569 7.82 18.99 20.80
N ASN A 570 7.03 18.14 20.17
CA ASN A 570 6.17 18.52 19.05
C ASN A 570 4.75 17.97 19.24
N LEU A 571 3.80 18.69 18.67
CA LEU A 571 2.39 18.31 18.59
C LEU A 571 2.02 18.17 17.13
N SER A 572 1.47 17.03 16.75
CA SER A 572 0.98 16.79 15.39
C SER A 572 -0.52 16.53 15.41
N ALA A 573 -1.20 16.99 14.37
CA ALA A 573 -2.62 16.79 14.19
C ALA A 573 -2.93 16.45 12.73
N ILE A 574 -3.87 15.53 12.53
CA ILE A 574 -4.44 15.18 11.22
C ILE A 574 -5.94 15.36 11.31
N TRP A 575 -6.51 16.19 10.44
CA TRP A 575 -7.94 16.25 10.24
C TRP A 575 -8.29 15.80 8.83
N VAL A 576 -9.25 14.89 8.73
CA VAL A 576 -9.72 14.34 7.46
C VAL A 576 -11.22 14.56 7.33
N PHE A 577 -11.66 14.88 6.12
CA PHE A 577 -13.05 14.91 5.72
C PHE A 577 -13.19 14.27 4.34
N ALA A 578 -14.22 13.46 4.15
CA ALA A 578 -14.59 12.95 2.84
C ALA A 578 -16.10 12.76 2.72
N THR A 579 -16.65 13.01 1.55
CA THR A 579 -18.03 12.64 1.21
C THR A 579 -18.19 11.13 1.32
N GLY A 580 -19.37 10.66 1.72
CA GLY A 580 -19.67 9.24 1.82
C GLY A 580 -19.54 8.51 0.48
N THR A 581 -19.11 7.25 0.53
CA THR A 581 -19.04 6.38 -0.66
C THR A 581 -20.43 6.03 -1.17
N PRO A 582 -20.57 5.79 -2.48
CA PRO A 582 -21.79 5.28 -3.06
C PRO A 582 -22.18 3.92 -2.49
N THR A 583 -23.46 3.65 -2.43
CA THR A 583 -24.02 2.40 -1.91
C THR A 583 -25.39 2.11 -2.52
N THR A 584 -25.75 0.84 -2.56
CA THR A 584 -27.07 0.37 -3.00
C THR A 584 -27.94 0.10 -1.78
N TYR A 585 -29.12 0.70 -1.69
CA TYR A 585 -30.04 0.57 -0.57
C TYR A 585 -31.26 -0.27 -0.93
N PRO A 586 -31.83 -1.05 0.01
CA PRO A 586 -33.15 -1.60 -0.15
C PRO A 586 -34.20 -0.45 -0.05
N THR A 587 -34.95 -0.27 -1.13
CA THR A 587 -36.00 0.77 -1.25
C THR A 587 -37.40 0.23 -1.00
N GLY A 588 -37.55 -1.09 -0.95
CA GLY A 588 -38.80 -1.75 -0.69
C GLY A 588 -38.60 -3.23 -0.35
N ARG A 589 -39.71 -3.93 -0.18
CA ARG A 589 -39.72 -5.39 0.02
C ARG A 589 -40.96 -6.00 -0.61
N PHE A 590 -40.89 -7.26 -0.96
CA PHE A 590 -42.04 -8.08 -1.33
C PHE A 590 -42.05 -9.38 -0.51
N ALA A 591 -43.22 -9.93 -0.28
CA ALA A 591 -43.37 -11.16 0.48
C ALA A 591 -43.56 -12.37 -0.46
N VAL A 592 -42.91 -13.48 -0.15
CA VAL A 592 -43.15 -14.78 -0.78
C VAL A 592 -43.38 -15.79 0.36
N GLY A 593 -44.64 -16.16 0.57
CA GLY A 593 -45.05 -16.92 1.77
C GLY A 593 -44.83 -16.04 3.02
N ASP A 594 -44.12 -16.59 4.02
CA ASP A 594 -43.78 -15.91 5.26
C ASP A 594 -42.43 -15.21 5.22
N GLU A 595 -41.74 -15.22 4.07
CA GLU A 595 -40.43 -14.61 3.90
C GLU A 595 -40.53 -13.28 3.15
N TYR A 596 -39.69 -12.32 3.54
CA TYR A 596 -39.58 -11.00 2.90
C TYR A 596 -38.26 -10.85 2.17
N PHE A 597 -38.34 -10.43 0.90
CA PHE A 597 -37.18 -10.17 0.07
C PHE A 597 -37.03 -8.67 -0.19
N PRO A 598 -35.80 -8.10 -0.07
CA PRO A 598 -35.58 -6.68 -0.32
C PRO A 598 -35.64 -6.37 -1.82
N ILE A 599 -36.19 -5.22 -2.14
CA ILE A 599 -36.11 -4.58 -3.46
C ILE A 599 -35.05 -3.50 -3.36
N TYR A 600 -33.95 -3.61 -4.10
CA TYR A 600 -32.86 -2.68 -4.04
C TYR A 600 -33.04 -1.50 -5.02
N SER A 601 -32.42 -0.35 -4.70
CA SER A 601 -32.25 0.80 -5.60
C SER A 601 -31.38 0.46 -6.80
N GLY A 602 -31.21 1.40 -7.69
CA GLY A 602 -30.17 1.35 -8.71
C GLY A 602 -28.77 1.19 -8.09
N ARG A 603 -27.84 0.62 -8.87
CA ARG A 603 -26.46 0.35 -8.42
C ARG A 603 -25.78 1.64 -7.96
N ASN A 604 -25.31 1.68 -6.71
CA ASN A 604 -24.59 2.82 -6.11
C ASN A 604 -25.34 4.17 -6.20
N GLU A 605 -26.66 4.15 -6.16
CA GLU A 605 -27.53 5.33 -6.33
C GLU A 605 -27.50 6.27 -5.10
N TYR A 606 -27.29 5.73 -3.92
CA TYR A 606 -27.24 6.47 -2.68
C TYR A 606 -25.83 6.62 -2.15
N ARG A 607 -25.63 7.46 -1.11
CA ARG A 607 -24.35 7.64 -0.45
C ARG A 607 -24.46 7.35 1.05
N LYS A 608 -23.42 6.75 1.60
CA LYS A 608 -23.22 6.66 3.04
C LYS A 608 -23.06 8.06 3.63
N PRO A 609 -23.26 8.26 4.94
CA PRO A 609 -22.94 9.52 5.63
C PRO A 609 -21.49 9.95 5.39
N ASN A 610 -21.23 11.26 5.52
CA ASN A 610 -19.89 11.81 5.36
C ASN A 610 -18.96 11.29 6.47
N TYR A 611 -17.71 11.16 6.13
CA TYR A 611 -16.63 10.73 7.01
C TYR A 611 -15.80 11.94 7.46
N HIS A 612 -15.53 12.07 8.78
CA HIS A 612 -14.54 13.03 9.26
C HIS A 612 -13.92 12.57 10.58
N ARG A 613 -12.66 12.96 10.82
CA ARG A 613 -11.91 12.54 12.00
C ARG A 613 -10.77 13.49 12.31
N LEU A 614 -10.46 13.67 13.59
CA LEU A 614 -9.28 14.35 14.08
C LEU A 614 -8.41 13.36 14.85
N ASP A 615 -7.16 13.26 14.47
CA ASP A 615 -6.12 12.52 15.19
C ASP A 615 -5.07 13.50 15.72
N VAL A 616 -4.57 13.27 16.92
CA VAL A 616 -3.59 14.15 17.57
C VAL A 616 -2.49 13.32 18.19
N SER A 617 -1.24 13.77 18.12
CA SER A 617 -0.13 13.16 18.82
C SER A 617 0.83 14.16 19.45
N LEU A 618 1.33 13.83 20.61
CA LEU A 618 2.39 14.53 21.32
C LEU A 618 3.65 13.65 21.32
N ASN A 619 4.74 14.16 20.75
CA ASN A 619 6.04 13.49 20.78
C ASN A 619 6.96 14.19 21.76
N TYR A 620 7.63 13.40 22.62
CA TYR A 620 8.60 13.87 23.57
C TYR A 620 9.93 13.11 23.43
N ILE A 621 10.97 13.80 22.98
CA ILE A 621 12.32 13.27 22.84
C ILE A 621 13.01 13.40 24.20
N SER A 622 13.37 12.27 24.83
CA SER A 622 14.06 12.23 26.11
C SER A 622 15.52 12.72 25.97
N GLU A 623 16.13 13.06 27.10
CA GLU A 623 17.59 13.31 27.12
C GLU A 623 18.31 12.08 26.60
N PRO A 624 19.36 12.27 25.77
CA PRO A 624 20.14 11.15 25.27
C PRO A 624 20.82 10.40 26.43
N HIS A 625 20.62 9.11 26.48
CA HIS A 625 21.39 8.23 27.36
C HIS A 625 22.73 7.92 26.69
N LYS A 626 23.68 7.40 27.47
CA LYS A 626 25.03 7.07 26.97
C LYS A 626 25.00 6.16 25.72
N TYR A 627 24.01 5.27 25.60
CA TYR A 627 23.93 4.23 24.57
C TYR A 627 22.74 4.35 23.63
N TRP A 628 21.70 5.13 23.98
CA TRP A 628 20.50 5.28 23.15
C TRP A 628 19.84 6.64 23.33
N LYS A 629 19.07 7.01 22.31
CA LYS A 629 18.11 8.13 22.34
C LYS A 629 16.70 7.55 22.38
N GLY A 630 15.83 8.08 23.23
CA GLY A 630 14.46 7.62 23.38
C GLY A 630 13.48 8.71 23.00
N GLU A 631 12.32 8.30 22.51
CA GLU A 631 11.20 9.18 22.15
C GLU A 631 9.88 8.54 22.58
N TRP A 632 9.07 9.28 23.30
CA TRP A 632 7.71 8.91 23.66
C TRP A 632 6.73 9.53 22.68
N ASN A 633 5.84 8.72 22.13
CA ASN A 633 4.71 9.14 21.34
C ASN A 633 3.42 8.84 22.09
N PHE A 634 2.61 9.87 22.31
CA PHE A 634 1.26 9.77 22.89
C PHE A 634 0.29 10.17 21.79
N SER A 635 -0.53 9.25 21.31
CA SER A 635 -1.45 9.51 20.21
C SER A 635 -2.89 9.26 20.62
N LEU A 636 -3.79 10.02 20.03
CA LEU A 636 -5.23 9.91 20.19
C LEU A 636 -5.87 9.90 18.82
N TYR A 637 -6.33 8.74 18.40
CA TYR A 637 -7.09 8.57 17.17
C TYR A 637 -8.55 8.94 17.44
N ASN A 638 -9.18 9.64 16.51
CA ASN A 638 -10.57 10.08 16.58
C ASN A 638 -10.87 10.91 17.85
N ALA A 639 -10.12 11.99 18.07
CA ALA A 639 -10.08 12.75 19.31
C ALA A 639 -11.44 13.33 19.76
N TYR A 640 -12.41 13.53 18.85
CA TYR A 640 -13.76 14.00 19.18
C TYR A 640 -14.84 12.90 19.07
N ASN A 641 -14.43 11.60 19.04
CA ASN A 641 -15.33 10.46 19.12
C ASN A 641 -16.41 10.42 18.02
N GLN A 642 -16.05 10.74 16.79
CA GLN A 642 -16.98 10.65 15.67
C GLN A 642 -17.30 9.19 15.33
N HIS A 643 -18.57 8.85 15.24
CA HIS A 643 -19.01 7.55 14.79
C HIS A 643 -19.11 7.53 13.27
N ASN A 644 -18.02 7.18 12.62
CA ASN A 644 -17.93 7.11 11.16
C ASN A 644 -18.55 5.82 10.61
N PRO A 645 -19.28 5.86 9.48
CA PRO A 645 -19.92 4.69 8.92
C PRO A 645 -18.87 3.71 8.34
N TRP A 646 -18.78 2.54 8.92
CA TRP A 646 -18.01 1.43 8.34
C TRP A 646 -18.90 0.63 7.39
N THR A 647 -20.02 0.09 7.90
CA THR A 647 -21.04 -0.59 7.10
C THR A 647 -22.44 -0.21 7.58
N ILE A 648 -23.42 -0.41 6.70
CA ILE A 648 -24.82 -0.25 7.05
C ILE A 648 -25.48 -1.60 6.81
N ASN A 649 -25.95 -2.23 7.87
CA ASN A 649 -26.68 -3.48 7.82
C ASN A 649 -28.18 -3.19 7.76
N TYR A 650 -28.88 -3.94 6.94
CA TYR A 650 -30.32 -3.91 6.84
C TYR A 650 -30.86 -5.17 7.50
N SER A 651 -31.71 -5.00 8.48
CA SER A 651 -32.29 -6.08 9.24
C SER A 651 -33.79 -5.83 9.42
N GLN A 652 -34.47 -6.81 9.96
CA GLN A 652 -35.88 -6.73 10.28
C GLN A 652 -36.06 -7.08 11.74
N ASP A 653 -36.87 -6.28 12.46
CA ASP A 653 -37.27 -6.61 13.81
C ASP A 653 -38.08 -7.91 13.79
N LYS A 654 -37.63 -8.87 14.55
CA LYS A 654 -38.20 -10.24 14.54
C LYS A 654 -39.63 -10.31 15.10
N ILE A 655 -40.06 -9.30 15.89
CA ILE A 655 -41.38 -9.24 16.56
C ILE A 655 -42.35 -8.42 15.72
N THR A 656 -41.94 -7.23 15.31
CA THR A 656 -42.81 -6.29 14.58
C THR A 656 -42.77 -6.44 13.07
N GLY A 657 -41.75 -7.12 12.53
CA GLY A 657 -41.52 -7.22 11.11
C GLY A 657 -41.09 -5.89 10.45
N ILE A 658 -40.78 -4.86 11.24
CA ILE A 658 -40.41 -3.54 10.71
C ILE A 658 -38.94 -3.57 10.27
N PRO A 659 -38.63 -3.22 9.00
CA PRO A 659 -37.25 -3.12 8.57
C PRO A 659 -36.56 -1.90 9.20
N TYR A 660 -35.30 -2.08 9.57
CA TYR A 660 -34.46 -1.00 10.07
C TYR A 660 -33.06 -1.08 9.47
N ALA A 661 -32.38 0.06 9.42
CA ALA A 661 -30.98 0.15 9.03
C ALA A 661 -30.13 0.47 10.26
N GLU A 662 -29.09 -0.31 10.49
CA GLU A 662 -28.13 -0.13 11.56
C GLU A 662 -26.78 0.28 10.99
N MET A 663 -26.30 1.44 11.40
CA MET A 663 -24.98 1.91 11.03
C MET A 663 -23.96 1.38 12.03
N MET A 664 -23.06 0.54 11.54
CA MET A 664 -21.92 0.06 12.33
C MET A 664 -20.73 1.00 12.14
N TYR A 665 -20.00 1.27 13.21
CA TYR A 665 -18.73 1.99 13.22
C TYR A 665 -17.64 1.11 13.88
N LEU A 666 -16.39 1.30 13.48
CA LEU A 666 -15.28 0.48 14.01
C LEU A 666 -14.66 1.10 15.28
N PHE A 667 -14.41 2.40 15.23
CA PHE A 667 -13.60 3.06 16.27
C PHE A 667 -14.28 4.32 16.81
N GLY A 668 -14.34 4.39 18.14
CA GLY A 668 -14.46 5.63 18.87
C GLY A 668 -13.09 6.26 19.12
N ILE A 669 -12.88 6.85 20.29
CA ILE A 669 -11.58 7.37 20.72
C ILE A 669 -10.64 6.19 21.01
N VAL A 670 -9.45 6.17 20.36
CA VAL A 670 -8.43 5.16 20.61
C VAL A 670 -7.14 5.84 21.06
N PRO A 671 -6.82 5.82 22.37
CA PRO A 671 -5.53 6.29 22.87
C PRO A 671 -4.44 5.26 22.60
N SER A 672 -3.22 5.73 22.37
CA SER A 672 -2.05 4.87 22.24
C SER A 672 -0.79 5.54 22.77
N ILE A 673 0.16 4.71 23.20
CA ILE A 673 1.47 5.12 23.67
C ILE A 673 2.53 4.21 23.06
N THR A 674 3.62 4.80 22.61
CA THR A 674 4.76 4.07 22.07
C THR A 674 6.07 4.69 22.57
N TYR A 675 7.02 3.86 22.96
CA TYR A 675 8.38 4.25 23.23
C TYR A 675 9.28 3.81 22.08
N ASN A 676 9.86 4.76 21.37
CA ASN A 676 10.82 4.54 20.29
C ASN A 676 12.23 4.74 20.84
N PHE A 677 13.19 3.98 20.34
CA PHE A 677 14.59 4.10 20.71
C PHE A 677 15.52 3.87 19.52
N LYS A 678 16.69 4.51 19.59
CA LYS A 678 17.76 4.40 18.59
C LYS A 678 19.12 4.33 19.31
N PHE A 679 19.99 3.38 18.93
CA PHE A 679 21.32 3.17 19.50
C PHE A 679 22.39 2.95 18.44
#